data_0abb9ce7deee1ab5f6ad319569b2eb07
#
_entry.id   0abb9ce7deee1ab5f6ad319569b2eb07
#
_cell.length_a   1.000
_cell.length_b   1.000
_cell.length_c   1.000
_cell.angle_alpha   90.00
_cell.angle_beta   90.00
_cell.angle_gamma   90.00
#
_symmetry.space_group_name_H-M   'P 1'
#
loop_
_entity.id
_entity.type
_entity.pdbx_description
1 polymer ?
#
loop_
_entity_poly.entity_id
_entity_poly.type
_entity_poly.pdbx_seq_one_letter_code
_entity_poly.pdbx_strand_id
1 'polypeptide(L)'
;PISPIETVPVKLKPGMDGPRVKQWPLTEEKIKALTEICTEMEKEGKISKIGPENPYNTPIFAIKKKDSTKWRKLVDFRELNKRTQDFWEVQLGIPHPAGLKKKKSVTVLDVGDAYFSVPLDKDFRKYTAFTIPSINNETPGIRYQYNVLPQGWKGSPAIFQSSMTRILEPFRKQNTEMIIYQYMDDLYVGSDLEIGQHRTKIEELRQHLLKWGFTTPDKKHQEEPPFLWMGYELHPDKWTVQPIELPEKDSWTVNDIQKLVGKLNWASQIYPGIQVRQLCKLLRGTKALTEIVPLTKEAELELAENREILKEPVHGVYYDPSKELIAEVQKQGEGQWTYQIYQEPFKNLKTGKYARMRGTHTNDVRQLTDVVQKIVLESIVIWGKTPKFKLPIQKETWEAWWTEYWQATWIPEWEFVNTPPLVKLWYQLEKEPIVGAETFYVDGAANRETKLGKAGYVTNRGRQKVVALTDTTNQKTELQAIHLALQDSGSEVNIVTDSQYALGIIQAQPDKSESELVNQIIEQLIQKEKIYLAWVPAHKGIGGNEQVDKLVSSGIRKVLFLDGIDKAQEDHEKYHSNWRAMASEFNLPPIIAKEIVASCDKCQLKGEAMHGQVDCSPGIWQLDCTHLEGKVILVAVHVASGYIEAEVIPAETGQETAYFILKLAGRWPVQTIHTDNGSNFTSTAVKAACWWAGINQEFGIPYNPQSQGVVESMNKELKKIIGQVRDQAEHLKTAVQMAVFIHNFKRKGGIGGYSAGERIVDIIATDIQTKELQKQITKIQNFRVYYRDSRDPIWKGPAKLLWKGEGAVVIQDNSDIKVVPRRKAKIIRDYGKQMAGDDCVASRQDED
;
A
#
# COMPACT_ATOMS: atom_id res chain seq x y z
N PRO A 1 45.85 -4.65 -3.11
CA PRO A 1 46.09 -5.35 -1.86
C PRO A 1 44.81 -5.76 -1.19
N ILE A 2 44.83 -6.87 -0.46
CA ILE A 2 43.64 -7.40 0.22
C ILE A 2 43.51 -6.71 1.58
N SER A 3 42.28 -6.24 1.90
CA SER A 3 42.01 -5.57 3.17
C SER A 3 42.22 -6.54 4.35
N PRO A 4 42.81 -6.11 5.46
CA PRO A 4 42.87 -6.92 6.67
C PRO A 4 41.57 -6.93 7.49
N ILE A 5 40.47 -6.42 6.94
CA ILE A 5 39.20 -6.36 7.63
C ILE A 5 38.65 -7.76 7.93
N GLU A 6 37.90 -7.88 9.00
CA GLU A 6 37.21 -9.10 9.38
C GLU A 6 36.21 -9.52 8.30
N THR A 7 36.21 -10.82 7.94
CA THR A 7 35.30 -11.33 6.92
C THR A 7 33.86 -11.35 7.44
N VAL A 8 32.90 -11.07 6.55
CA VAL A 8 31.47 -11.21 6.87
C VAL A 8 31.04 -12.66 6.71
N PRO A 9 30.48 -13.30 7.74
CA PRO A 9 30.00 -14.67 7.62
C PRO A 9 28.91 -14.82 6.55
N VAL A 10 29.04 -15.83 5.71
CA VAL A 10 28.08 -16.10 4.63
C VAL A 10 27.70 -17.55 4.66
N LYS A 11 26.42 -17.85 4.40
CA LYS A 11 25.88 -19.19 4.33
C LYS A 11 25.10 -19.40 3.05
N LEU A 12 24.97 -20.63 2.64
CA LEU A 12 24.02 -21.01 1.62
C LEU A 12 22.60 -21.00 2.18
N LYS A 13 21.59 -20.93 1.32
CA LYS A 13 20.19 -21.08 1.76
C LYS A 13 20.00 -22.42 2.48
N PRO A 14 19.10 -22.48 3.48
CA PRO A 14 18.87 -23.73 4.22
C PRO A 14 18.49 -24.90 3.30
N GLY A 15 19.12 -26.05 3.52
CA GLY A 15 18.87 -27.26 2.75
C GLY A 15 19.49 -27.28 1.36
N MET A 16 20.28 -26.29 1.00
CA MET A 16 20.98 -26.23 -0.30
C MET A 16 22.47 -26.51 -0.14
N ASP A 17 23.04 -27.19 -1.14
CA ASP A 17 24.47 -27.38 -1.25
C ASP A 17 25.06 -26.46 -2.31
N GLY A 18 26.41 -26.44 -2.44
CA GLY A 18 27.08 -25.58 -3.41
C GLY A 18 26.83 -25.99 -4.86
N PRO A 19 27.20 -25.12 -5.82
CA PRO A 19 26.96 -25.39 -7.24
C PRO A 19 27.91 -26.46 -7.77
N ARG A 20 27.40 -27.35 -8.63
CA ARG A 20 28.17 -28.41 -9.29
C ARG A 20 27.94 -28.36 -10.80
N VAL A 21 28.15 -27.17 -11.38
CA VAL A 21 27.90 -26.93 -12.80
C VAL A 21 29.14 -27.32 -13.61
N LYS A 22 28.94 -28.13 -14.64
CA LYS A 22 30.02 -28.59 -15.49
C LYS A 22 30.59 -27.45 -16.33
N GLN A 23 31.93 -27.36 -16.39
CA GLN A 23 32.60 -26.42 -17.27
C GLN A 23 32.49 -26.91 -18.72
N TRP A 24 32.02 -26.11 -19.61
CA TRP A 24 31.98 -26.42 -21.02
C TRP A 24 33.33 -26.18 -21.71
N PRO A 25 33.56 -26.82 -22.87
CA PRO A 25 34.81 -26.70 -23.63
C PRO A 25 35.05 -25.24 -24.06
N LEU A 26 36.28 -24.80 -24.02
CA LEU A 26 36.73 -23.50 -24.48
C LEU A 26 37.77 -23.64 -25.57
N THR A 27 37.88 -22.63 -26.42
CA THR A 27 38.91 -22.58 -27.46
C THR A 27 40.30 -22.44 -26.84
N GLU A 28 41.35 -22.89 -27.54
CA GLU A 28 42.73 -22.82 -27.07
C GLU A 28 43.12 -21.38 -26.67
N GLU A 29 42.75 -20.42 -27.50
CA GLU A 29 43.03 -18.99 -27.27
C GLU A 29 42.41 -18.50 -25.97
N LYS A 30 41.15 -18.86 -25.69
CA LYS A 30 40.49 -18.51 -24.45
C LYS A 30 41.10 -19.18 -23.22
N ILE A 31 41.48 -20.45 -23.34
CA ILE A 31 42.16 -21.18 -22.27
C ILE A 31 43.48 -20.53 -21.92
N LYS A 32 44.29 -20.13 -22.92
CA LYS A 32 45.55 -19.46 -22.71
C LYS A 32 45.35 -18.11 -22.01
N ALA A 33 44.37 -17.32 -22.49
CA ALA A 33 44.04 -16.04 -21.89
C ALA A 33 43.57 -16.18 -20.42
N LEU A 34 42.71 -17.13 -20.13
CA LEU A 34 42.25 -17.41 -18.77
C LEU A 34 43.37 -17.90 -17.87
N THR A 35 44.30 -18.70 -18.39
CA THR A 35 45.45 -19.20 -17.64
C THR A 35 46.36 -18.02 -17.21
N GLU A 36 46.61 -17.08 -18.12
CA GLU A 36 47.40 -15.87 -17.82
C GLU A 36 46.71 -14.99 -16.79
N ILE A 37 45.39 -14.75 -16.94
CA ILE A 37 44.61 -13.94 -16.00
C ILE A 37 44.62 -14.59 -14.61
N CYS A 38 44.36 -15.88 -14.53
CA CYS A 38 44.31 -16.58 -13.25
C CYS A 38 45.65 -16.70 -12.57
N THR A 39 46.76 -16.83 -13.33
CA THR A 39 48.14 -16.82 -12.78
C THR A 39 48.43 -15.48 -12.10
N GLU A 40 48.06 -14.39 -12.75
CA GLU A 40 48.22 -13.06 -12.19
C GLU A 40 47.37 -12.85 -10.94
N MET A 41 46.07 -13.28 -10.97
CA MET A 41 45.18 -13.21 -9.81
C MET A 41 45.73 -14.05 -8.63
N GLU A 42 46.28 -15.22 -8.89
CA GLU A 42 46.90 -16.06 -7.86
C GLU A 42 48.10 -15.36 -7.20
N LYS A 43 48.96 -14.72 -7.97
CA LYS A 43 50.12 -13.94 -7.46
C LYS A 43 49.65 -12.82 -6.54
N GLU A 44 48.51 -12.18 -6.85
CA GLU A 44 47.93 -11.11 -6.06
C GLU A 44 47.17 -11.64 -4.83
N GLY A 45 47.05 -12.94 -4.69
CA GLY A 45 46.32 -13.57 -3.58
C GLY A 45 44.80 -13.54 -3.70
N LYS A 46 44.25 -13.14 -4.84
CA LYS A 46 42.78 -13.08 -5.07
C LYS A 46 42.16 -14.44 -5.19
N ILE A 47 42.87 -15.39 -5.74
CA ILE A 47 42.43 -16.79 -5.89
C ILE A 47 43.52 -17.74 -5.41
N SER A 48 43.12 -18.97 -5.06
CA SER A 48 44.05 -20.01 -4.64
C SER A 48 43.76 -21.30 -5.36
N LYS A 49 44.81 -22.08 -5.69
CA LYS A 49 44.62 -23.43 -6.27
C LYS A 49 43.99 -24.35 -5.24
N ILE A 50 43.10 -25.21 -5.72
CA ILE A 50 42.41 -26.21 -4.92
C ILE A 50 42.61 -27.61 -5.50
N GLY A 51 42.46 -28.61 -4.64
CA GLY A 51 42.57 -30.01 -4.99
C GLY A 51 41.21 -30.66 -5.30
N PRO A 52 41.21 -32.00 -5.52
CA PRO A 52 40.01 -32.78 -5.86
C PRO A 52 39.01 -32.93 -4.69
N GLU A 53 39.40 -32.58 -3.48
CA GLU A 53 38.52 -32.62 -2.30
C GLU A 53 37.35 -31.66 -2.39
N ASN A 54 37.44 -30.65 -3.23
CA ASN A 54 36.35 -29.70 -3.46
C ASN A 54 35.46 -30.20 -4.62
N PRO A 55 34.20 -30.58 -4.35
CA PRO A 55 33.31 -31.11 -5.39
C PRO A 55 32.57 -30.03 -6.17
N TYR A 56 32.71 -28.78 -5.82
CA TYR A 56 31.93 -27.70 -6.40
C TYR A 56 32.58 -27.11 -7.64
N ASN A 57 31.78 -26.59 -8.54
CA ASN A 57 32.27 -25.92 -9.74
C ASN A 57 31.28 -24.92 -10.29
N THR A 58 31.80 -23.81 -10.81
CA THR A 58 31.07 -22.75 -11.50
C THR A 58 31.72 -22.56 -12.87
N PRO A 59 30.96 -22.45 -13.97
CA PRO A 59 31.55 -22.27 -15.29
C PRO A 59 32.14 -20.89 -15.49
N ILE A 60 33.19 -20.80 -16.28
CA ILE A 60 33.88 -19.57 -16.64
C ILE A 60 33.95 -19.40 -18.16
N PHE A 61 34.04 -18.13 -18.59
CA PHE A 61 34.23 -17.75 -19.98
C PHE A 61 35.33 -16.74 -20.10
N ALA A 62 35.80 -16.56 -21.32
CA ALA A 62 36.62 -15.42 -21.69
C ALA A 62 35.89 -14.57 -22.74
N ILE A 63 35.77 -13.30 -22.50
CA ILE A 63 35.16 -12.33 -23.43
C ILE A 63 36.17 -11.22 -23.71
N LYS A 64 36.12 -10.65 -24.91
CA LYS A 64 36.92 -9.48 -25.25
C LYS A 64 36.20 -8.21 -24.79
N LYS A 65 36.94 -7.30 -24.15
CA LYS A 65 36.42 -5.97 -23.83
C LYS A 65 36.08 -5.20 -25.11
N LYS A 66 35.04 -4.39 -25.10
CA LYS A 66 34.73 -3.47 -26.21
C LYS A 66 35.96 -2.61 -26.52
N ASP A 67 36.32 -2.57 -27.79
CA ASP A 67 37.44 -1.75 -28.31
C ASP A 67 38.84 -2.13 -27.74
N SER A 68 38.99 -3.36 -27.24
CA SER A 68 40.24 -3.83 -26.67
C SER A 68 40.61 -5.21 -27.21
N THR A 69 41.90 -5.46 -27.35
CA THR A 69 42.43 -6.77 -27.68
C THR A 69 42.62 -7.66 -26.44
N LYS A 70 42.35 -7.10 -25.26
CA LYS A 70 42.51 -7.82 -23.98
C LYS A 70 41.29 -8.68 -23.67
N TRP A 71 41.56 -9.92 -23.24
CA TRP A 71 40.54 -10.84 -22.77
C TRP A 71 40.15 -10.51 -21.33
N ARG A 72 38.85 -10.67 -21.05
CA ARG A 72 38.29 -10.52 -19.70
C ARG A 72 37.71 -11.84 -19.27
N LYS A 73 37.99 -12.22 -18.04
CA LYS A 73 37.39 -13.40 -17.39
C LYS A 73 35.97 -13.05 -16.96
N LEU A 74 35.01 -13.92 -17.30
CA LEU A 74 33.64 -13.84 -16.84
C LEU A 74 33.28 -15.14 -16.15
N VAL A 75 32.78 -15.04 -14.93
CA VAL A 75 32.32 -16.20 -14.15
C VAL A 75 30.82 -16.20 -14.08
N ASP A 76 30.20 -17.33 -14.41
CA ASP A 76 28.76 -17.48 -14.38
C ASP A 76 28.29 -17.96 -13.01
N PHE A 77 28.04 -17.04 -12.11
CA PHE A 77 27.58 -17.33 -10.76
C PHE A 77 26.08 -17.52 -10.62
N ARG A 78 25.33 -17.66 -11.70
CA ARG A 78 23.86 -17.79 -11.62
C ARG A 78 23.41 -18.90 -10.67
N GLU A 79 24.06 -20.06 -10.73
CA GLU A 79 23.69 -21.18 -9.87
C GLU A 79 24.09 -20.93 -8.41
N LEU A 80 25.30 -20.42 -8.18
CA LEU A 80 25.72 -20.03 -6.83
C LEU A 80 24.82 -18.94 -6.25
N ASN A 81 24.41 -17.98 -7.06
CA ASN A 81 23.52 -16.90 -6.62
C ASN A 81 22.16 -17.41 -6.17
N LYS A 82 21.62 -18.41 -6.87
CA LYS A 82 20.36 -19.06 -6.45
C LYS A 82 20.48 -19.77 -5.10
N ARG A 83 21.66 -20.26 -4.76
CA ARG A 83 21.95 -21.05 -3.56
C ARG A 83 22.50 -20.22 -2.40
N THR A 84 22.87 -18.96 -2.66
CA THR A 84 23.39 -18.04 -1.64
C THR A 84 22.25 -17.43 -0.84
N GLN A 85 22.47 -17.24 0.49
CA GLN A 85 21.53 -16.55 1.36
C GLN A 85 21.13 -15.20 0.81
N ASP A 86 19.95 -14.73 1.20
CA ASP A 86 19.53 -13.37 0.88
C ASP A 86 20.23 -12.38 1.80
N PHE A 87 20.59 -11.24 1.23
CA PHE A 87 21.21 -10.15 1.97
C PHE A 87 20.23 -8.99 2.09
N TRP A 88 20.32 -8.27 3.20
CA TRP A 88 19.58 -7.02 3.31
C TRP A 88 20.10 -6.06 2.25
N GLU A 89 19.19 -5.62 1.37
CA GLU A 89 19.57 -4.73 0.28
C GLU A 89 19.89 -3.33 0.80
N VAL A 90 21.13 -2.94 0.65
CA VAL A 90 21.64 -1.65 1.13
C VAL A 90 21.60 -0.58 0.04
N GLN A 91 21.34 -0.97 -1.21
CA GLN A 91 21.34 -0.09 -2.39
C GLN A 91 20.00 0.55 -2.73
N LEU A 92 18.95 0.29 -1.93
CA LEU A 92 17.61 0.85 -2.15
C LEU A 92 17.50 2.35 -1.88
N GLY A 93 18.47 2.93 -1.19
CA GLY A 93 18.49 4.35 -0.85
C GLY A 93 19.65 5.08 -1.50
N ILE A 94 19.50 5.51 -2.75
CA ILE A 94 20.47 6.35 -3.42
C ILE A 94 20.26 7.80 -2.97
N PRO A 95 21.28 8.53 -2.51
CA PRO A 95 21.12 9.96 -2.22
C PRO A 95 20.70 10.73 -3.46
N HIS A 96 19.63 11.51 -3.36
CA HIS A 96 19.22 12.42 -4.42
C HIS A 96 20.02 13.72 -4.30
N PRO A 97 20.54 14.27 -5.43
CA PRO A 97 21.32 15.51 -5.38
C PRO A 97 20.61 16.69 -4.74
N ALA A 98 19.27 16.76 -4.88
CA ALA A 98 18.45 17.80 -4.26
C ALA A 98 18.52 17.80 -2.74
N GLY A 99 18.84 16.66 -2.11
CA GLY A 99 19.02 16.54 -0.67
C GLY A 99 20.44 16.81 -0.19
N LEU A 100 21.39 16.95 -1.11
CA LEU A 100 22.76 17.26 -0.76
C LEU A 100 22.85 18.72 -0.32
N LYS A 101 23.53 18.93 0.80
CA LYS A 101 23.81 20.27 1.29
C LYS A 101 24.87 20.90 0.40
N LYS A 102 24.73 22.20 0.15
CA LYS A 102 25.76 22.96 -0.54
C LYS A 102 27.07 22.84 0.22
N LYS A 103 28.11 22.33 -0.43
CA LYS A 103 29.44 22.18 0.14
C LYS A 103 30.43 23.03 -0.63
N LYS A 104 31.28 23.69 0.12
CA LYS A 104 32.30 24.60 -0.42
C LYS A 104 33.33 23.86 -1.28
N SER A 105 33.68 22.65 -0.88
CA SER A 105 34.64 21.80 -1.55
C SER A 105 34.12 20.37 -1.65
N VAL A 106 34.28 19.76 -2.83
CA VAL A 106 33.79 18.41 -3.10
C VAL A 106 34.86 17.63 -3.85
N THR A 107 35.06 16.38 -3.50
CA THR A 107 35.98 15.47 -4.18
C THR A 107 35.30 14.11 -4.35
N VAL A 108 35.48 13.50 -5.53
CA VAL A 108 35.02 12.13 -5.77
C VAL A 108 36.25 11.23 -5.84
N LEU A 109 36.28 10.20 -5.02
CA LEU A 109 37.33 9.20 -4.98
C LEU A 109 36.83 7.89 -5.56
N ASP A 110 37.60 7.36 -6.52
CA ASP A 110 37.37 6.02 -7.05
C ASP A 110 38.22 5.02 -6.27
N VAL A 111 37.54 4.02 -5.69
CA VAL A 111 38.22 2.94 -4.96
C VAL A 111 38.57 1.85 -5.96
N GLY A 112 39.86 1.72 -6.30
CA GLY A 112 40.34 0.72 -7.25
C GLY A 112 40.15 -0.72 -6.77
N ASP A 113 39.76 -1.61 -7.70
CA ASP A 113 39.56 -3.04 -7.44
C ASP A 113 38.71 -3.32 -6.18
N ALA A 114 37.59 -2.65 -6.10
CA ALA A 114 36.77 -2.60 -4.90
C ALA A 114 36.46 -3.99 -4.31
N TYR A 115 35.85 -4.87 -5.11
CA TYR A 115 35.48 -6.20 -4.61
C TYR A 115 36.69 -7.08 -4.33
N PHE A 116 37.71 -6.97 -5.15
CA PHE A 116 38.94 -7.77 -5.00
C PHE A 116 39.85 -7.33 -3.85
N SER A 117 39.51 -6.24 -3.22
CA SER A 117 40.19 -5.77 -2.02
C SER A 117 39.58 -6.27 -0.72
N VAL A 118 38.36 -6.87 -0.77
CA VAL A 118 37.64 -7.35 0.40
C VAL A 118 37.74 -8.88 0.50
N PRO A 119 38.22 -9.43 1.64
CA PRO A 119 38.33 -10.88 1.80
C PRO A 119 36.96 -11.54 1.92
N LEU A 120 36.82 -12.72 1.33
CA LEU A 120 35.65 -13.57 1.42
C LEU A 120 35.75 -14.50 2.64
N ASP A 121 34.62 -14.78 3.28
CA ASP A 121 34.52 -15.73 4.39
C ASP A 121 35.20 -17.06 4.04
N LYS A 122 36.11 -17.50 4.86
CA LYS A 122 36.92 -18.72 4.63
C LYS A 122 36.05 -19.96 4.41
N ASP A 123 34.95 -20.08 5.15
CA ASP A 123 34.06 -21.25 5.08
C ASP A 123 33.21 -21.26 3.80
N PHE A 124 33.07 -20.11 3.15
CA PHE A 124 32.32 -19.97 1.91
C PHE A 124 33.17 -20.10 0.65
N ARG A 125 34.46 -19.91 0.73
CA ARG A 125 35.37 -19.89 -0.44
C ARG A 125 35.27 -21.11 -1.32
N LYS A 126 35.06 -22.29 -0.72
CA LYS A 126 34.91 -23.57 -1.44
C LYS A 126 33.79 -23.56 -2.47
N TYR A 127 32.74 -22.78 -2.25
CA TYR A 127 31.58 -22.71 -3.17
C TYR A 127 31.85 -21.86 -4.41
N THR A 128 32.91 -21.07 -4.42
CA THR A 128 33.31 -20.23 -5.55
C THR A 128 34.28 -20.94 -6.51
N ALA A 129 34.46 -22.20 -6.36
CA ALA A 129 35.41 -22.99 -7.14
C ALA A 129 35.07 -22.97 -8.64
N PHE A 130 36.07 -22.84 -9.46
CA PHE A 130 35.97 -22.90 -10.91
C PHE A 130 37.14 -23.66 -11.53
N THR A 131 37.02 -24.00 -12.80
CA THR A 131 38.01 -24.84 -13.49
C THR A 131 38.37 -24.22 -14.83
N ILE A 132 39.67 -24.11 -15.12
CA ILE A 132 40.14 -23.83 -16.47
C ILE A 132 40.31 -25.18 -17.17
N PRO A 133 39.51 -25.47 -18.22
CA PRO A 133 39.58 -26.79 -18.88
C PRO A 133 40.88 -26.91 -19.71
N SER A 134 41.28 -28.17 -19.99
CA SER A 134 42.37 -28.47 -20.92
C SER A 134 41.81 -28.93 -22.26
N ILE A 135 42.60 -28.77 -23.30
CA ILE A 135 42.23 -29.23 -24.64
C ILE A 135 42.28 -30.79 -24.63
N ASN A 136 41.16 -31.42 -25.10
CA ASN A 136 41.04 -32.86 -25.19
C ASN A 136 41.26 -33.59 -23.85
N ASN A 137 41.10 -32.90 -22.74
CA ASN A 137 41.35 -33.43 -21.38
C ASN A 137 42.75 -34.05 -21.21
N GLU A 138 43.76 -33.55 -21.95
CA GLU A 138 45.14 -34.08 -21.90
C GLU A 138 45.76 -33.91 -20.51
N THR A 139 45.38 -32.86 -19.83
CA THR A 139 45.77 -32.60 -18.43
C THR A 139 44.52 -32.37 -17.58
N PRO A 140 44.59 -32.64 -16.27
CA PRO A 140 43.51 -32.22 -15.37
C PRO A 140 43.30 -30.70 -15.45
N GLY A 141 42.04 -30.28 -15.44
CA GLY A 141 41.71 -28.83 -15.39
C GLY A 141 42.37 -28.19 -14.18
N ILE A 142 42.77 -26.95 -14.35
CA ILE A 142 43.36 -26.16 -13.27
C ILE A 142 42.19 -25.60 -12.44
N ARG A 143 42.15 -25.95 -11.17
CA ARG A 143 41.06 -25.51 -10.27
C ARG A 143 41.52 -24.46 -9.31
N TYR A 144 40.64 -23.48 -9.12
CA TYR A 144 40.82 -22.33 -8.21
C TYR A 144 39.58 -22.10 -7.38
N GLN A 145 39.73 -21.39 -6.28
CA GLN A 145 38.65 -20.77 -5.51
C GLN A 145 38.97 -19.33 -5.20
N TYR A 146 37.94 -18.52 -4.98
CA TYR A 146 38.13 -17.10 -4.63
C TYR A 146 38.48 -16.93 -3.15
N ASN A 147 39.42 -16.05 -2.88
CA ASN A 147 39.77 -15.57 -1.53
C ASN A 147 39.15 -14.21 -1.22
N VAL A 148 38.66 -13.54 -2.26
CA VAL A 148 38.08 -12.18 -2.18
C VAL A 148 36.68 -12.20 -2.78
N LEU A 149 35.92 -11.10 -2.64
CA LEU A 149 34.58 -11.00 -3.21
C LEU A 149 34.64 -11.10 -4.74
N PRO A 150 34.03 -12.12 -5.34
CA PRO A 150 34.06 -12.25 -6.79
C PRO A 150 33.06 -11.32 -7.48
N GLN A 151 33.42 -10.84 -8.67
CA GLN A 151 32.50 -10.06 -9.48
C GLN A 151 31.37 -10.93 -10.00
N GLY A 152 30.14 -10.42 -9.93
CA GLY A 152 28.96 -11.13 -10.38
C GLY A 152 28.32 -12.05 -9.34
N TRP A 153 28.92 -12.21 -8.17
CA TRP A 153 28.30 -12.94 -7.06
C TRP A 153 27.31 -12.05 -6.31
N LYS A 154 26.18 -12.65 -5.94
CA LYS A 154 25.04 -11.99 -5.26
C LYS A 154 25.44 -11.20 -4.01
N GLY A 155 26.38 -11.75 -3.22
CA GLY A 155 26.77 -11.16 -1.94
C GLY A 155 27.83 -10.07 -2.02
N SER A 156 28.49 -9.91 -3.17
CA SER A 156 29.63 -8.98 -3.28
C SER A 156 29.23 -7.51 -3.04
N PRO A 157 28.14 -6.97 -3.65
CA PRO A 157 27.76 -5.58 -3.39
C PRO A 157 27.42 -5.31 -1.93
N ALA A 158 26.64 -6.16 -1.29
CA ALA A 158 26.20 -5.99 0.09
C ALA A 158 27.37 -6.06 1.08
N ILE A 159 28.24 -7.03 0.92
CA ILE A 159 29.39 -7.22 1.78
C ILE A 159 30.39 -6.09 1.60
N PHE A 160 30.64 -5.66 0.37
CA PHE A 160 31.52 -4.53 0.10
C PHE A 160 31.05 -3.26 0.77
N GLN A 161 29.76 -2.93 0.62
CA GLN A 161 29.18 -1.72 1.22
C GLN A 161 29.24 -1.76 2.74
N SER A 162 28.89 -2.88 3.35
CA SER A 162 28.98 -3.10 4.78
C SER A 162 30.42 -2.96 5.29
N SER A 163 31.38 -3.53 4.58
CA SER A 163 32.79 -3.48 4.92
C SER A 163 33.34 -2.06 4.83
N MET A 164 32.99 -1.34 3.75
CA MET A 164 33.38 0.05 3.58
C MET A 164 32.81 0.95 4.67
N THR A 165 31.56 0.73 5.05
CA THR A 165 30.91 1.47 6.14
C THR A 165 31.67 1.30 7.45
N ARG A 166 32.08 0.08 7.77
CA ARG A 166 32.88 -0.20 8.97
C ARG A 166 34.25 0.45 8.91
N ILE A 167 34.90 0.43 7.73
CA ILE A 167 36.19 1.05 7.53
C ILE A 167 36.13 2.56 7.69
N LEU A 168 35.05 3.19 7.17
CA LEU A 168 34.88 4.64 7.23
C LEU A 168 34.42 5.16 8.59
N GLU A 169 33.83 4.31 9.44
CA GLU A 169 33.25 4.74 10.71
C GLU A 169 34.22 5.52 11.61
N PRO A 170 35.50 5.07 11.87
CA PRO A 170 36.43 5.86 12.66
C PRO A 170 36.75 7.23 12.06
N PHE A 171 36.88 7.31 10.74
CA PHE A 171 37.14 8.58 10.05
C PHE A 171 35.96 9.53 10.17
N ARG A 172 34.73 9.02 10.00
CA ARG A 172 33.50 9.84 10.13
C ARG A 172 33.36 10.40 11.55
N LYS A 173 33.70 9.61 12.58
CA LYS A 173 33.62 10.06 13.98
C LYS A 173 34.62 11.15 14.30
N GLN A 174 35.83 11.06 13.76
CA GLN A 174 36.86 12.05 13.98
C GLN A 174 36.70 13.31 13.13
N ASN A 175 35.99 13.23 12.01
CA ASN A 175 35.83 14.31 11.05
C ASN A 175 34.35 14.51 10.75
N THR A 176 33.62 15.01 11.73
CA THR A 176 32.16 15.22 11.62
C THR A 176 31.77 16.28 10.59
N GLU A 177 32.69 17.18 10.26
CA GLU A 177 32.52 18.22 9.24
C GLU A 177 32.57 17.66 7.81
N MET A 178 33.07 16.43 7.64
CA MET A 178 33.14 15.79 6.33
C MET A 178 31.87 14.95 6.09
N ILE A 179 31.25 15.10 4.92
CA ILE A 179 30.13 14.27 4.48
C ILE A 179 30.64 13.29 3.43
N ILE A 180 30.45 12.01 3.69
CA ILE A 180 30.92 10.93 2.80
C ILE A 180 29.71 10.10 2.37
N TYR A 181 29.44 10.08 1.06
CA TYR A 181 28.45 9.19 0.47
C TYR A 181 29.14 8.05 -0.27
N GLN A 182 28.68 6.83 0.00
CA GLN A 182 29.20 5.62 -0.63
C GLN A 182 28.26 5.16 -1.74
N TYR A 183 28.83 4.94 -2.90
CA TYR A 183 28.08 4.27 -3.97
C TYR A 183 29.01 3.44 -4.82
N MET A 184 28.80 2.12 -4.84
CA MET A 184 29.68 1.18 -5.54
C MET A 184 31.14 1.45 -5.26
N ASP A 185 31.92 1.77 -6.30
CA ASP A 185 33.36 2.04 -6.24
C ASP A 185 33.68 3.49 -5.92
N ASP A 186 32.67 4.36 -5.79
CA ASP A 186 32.87 5.79 -5.64
C ASP A 186 32.56 6.28 -4.23
N LEU A 187 33.38 7.19 -3.76
CA LEU A 187 33.13 7.97 -2.54
C LEU A 187 33.00 9.44 -2.91
N TYR A 188 31.82 10.00 -2.63
CA TYR A 188 31.58 11.44 -2.74
C TYR A 188 31.91 12.08 -1.38
N VAL A 189 32.88 12.97 -1.34
CA VAL A 189 33.34 13.62 -0.10
C VAL A 189 33.18 15.12 -0.22
N GLY A 190 32.35 15.69 0.65
CA GLY A 190 32.05 17.11 0.68
C GLY A 190 32.35 17.74 2.02
N SER A 191 32.77 19.00 2.03
CA SER A 191 32.97 19.77 3.25
C SER A 191 32.81 21.27 3.00
N ASP A 192 32.61 22.03 4.08
CA ASP A 192 32.56 23.48 4.05
C ASP A 192 33.93 24.11 4.32
N LEU A 193 34.99 23.29 4.39
CA LEU A 193 36.34 23.72 4.58
C LEU A 193 36.89 24.42 3.33
N GLU A 194 37.86 25.30 3.51
CA GLU A 194 38.61 25.87 2.39
C GLU A 194 39.34 24.76 1.63
N ILE A 195 39.58 24.99 0.33
CA ILE A 195 40.09 23.96 -0.57
C ILE A 195 41.40 23.34 -0.08
N GLY A 196 42.30 24.12 0.53
CA GLY A 196 43.52 23.62 1.09
C GLY A 196 43.33 22.66 2.27
N GLN A 197 42.44 23.01 3.18
CA GLN A 197 42.06 22.17 4.31
C GLN A 197 41.27 20.94 3.86
N HIS A 198 40.43 21.12 2.89
CA HIS A 198 39.68 20.00 2.29
C HIS A 198 40.61 18.96 1.67
N ARG A 199 41.61 19.41 0.89
CA ARG A 199 42.63 18.51 0.28
C ARG A 199 43.44 17.77 1.32
N THR A 200 43.76 18.43 2.45
CA THR A 200 44.44 17.78 3.57
C THR A 200 43.57 16.66 4.17
N LYS A 201 42.29 16.91 4.36
CA LYS A 201 41.36 15.89 4.83
C LYS A 201 41.19 14.75 3.83
N ILE A 202 41.18 15.04 2.53
CA ILE A 202 41.13 14.01 1.49
C ILE A 202 42.38 13.13 1.54
N GLU A 203 43.58 13.70 1.77
CA GLU A 203 44.77 12.90 1.93
C GLU A 203 44.76 12.06 3.20
N GLU A 204 44.21 12.57 4.30
CA GLU A 204 43.99 11.78 5.51
C GLU A 204 43.05 10.60 5.27
N LEU A 205 41.96 10.84 4.52
CA LEU A 205 41.03 9.78 4.12
C LEU A 205 41.70 8.75 3.21
N ARG A 206 42.47 9.19 2.24
CA ARG A 206 43.22 8.29 1.33
C ARG A 206 44.18 7.41 2.09
N GLN A 207 44.91 7.96 3.07
CA GLN A 207 45.82 7.19 3.92
C GLN A 207 45.07 6.21 4.82
N HIS A 208 43.93 6.61 5.35
CA HIS A 208 43.07 5.72 6.12
C HIS A 208 42.56 4.53 5.27
N LEU A 209 42.14 4.80 4.03
CA LEU A 209 41.68 3.74 3.11
C LEU A 209 42.85 2.84 2.70
N LEU A 210 44.03 3.39 2.46
CA LEU A 210 45.24 2.62 2.11
C LEU A 210 45.65 1.69 3.27
N LYS A 211 45.56 2.15 4.49
CA LYS A 211 45.76 1.33 5.68
C LYS A 211 44.86 0.07 5.69
N TRP A 212 43.65 0.18 5.17
CA TRP A 212 42.71 -0.92 5.07
C TRP A 212 42.74 -1.66 3.74
N GLY A 213 43.78 -1.40 2.91
CA GLY A 213 43.99 -2.13 1.66
C GLY A 213 43.29 -1.57 0.41
N PHE A 214 42.73 -0.37 0.49
CA PHE A 214 42.09 0.26 -0.66
C PHE A 214 42.96 1.34 -1.27
N THR A 215 43.15 1.25 -2.57
CA THR A 215 43.92 2.26 -3.34
C THR A 215 42.95 3.29 -3.90
N THR A 216 43.35 4.54 -3.90
CA THR A 216 42.60 5.66 -4.43
C THR A 216 43.52 6.53 -5.30
N PRO A 217 42.94 7.26 -6.29
CA PRO A 217 43.76 8.13 -7.13
C PRO A 217 44.41 9.27 -6.34
N ASP A 218 45.64 9.63 -6.69
CA ASP A 218 46.31 10.79 -6.11
C ASP A 218 45.73 12.10 -6.68
N LYS A 219 46.23 13.26 -6.23
CA LYS A 219 45.73 14.58 -6.65
C LYS A 219 45.75 14.80 -8.16
N LYS A 220 46.64 14.16 -8.90
CA LYS A 220 46.76 14.33 -10.38
C LYS A 220 45.68 13.60 -11.15
N HIS A 221 45.06 12.59 -10.53
CA HIS A 221 44.08 11.72 -11.20
C HIS A 221 42.68 11.84 -10.58
N GLN A 222 42.48 12.69 -9.58
CA GLN A 222 41.19 12.98 -9.01
C GLN A 222 40.35 13.80 -10.00
N GLU A 223 39.05 13.44 -10.09
CA GLU A 223 38.16 14.19 -10.94
C GLU A 223 37.93 15.61 -10.40
N GLU A 224 37.87 16.58 -11.31
CA GLU A 224 37.50 17.96 -10.99
C GLU A 224 36.01 18.19 -11.29
N PRO A 225 35.37 19.20 -10.60
CA PRO A 225 34.00 19.56 -10.95
C PRO A 225 33.86 19.97 -12.43
N PRO A 226 32.77 19.66 -13.13
CA PRO A 226 31.60 18.92 -12.61
C PRO A 226 31.83 17.41 -12.51
N PHE A 227 31.34 16.82 -11.41
CA PHE A 227 31.43 15.38 -11.20
C PHE A 227 30.25 14.66 -11.85
N LEU A 228 30.52 13.63 -12.62
CA LEU A 228 29.50 12.75 -13.19
C LEU A 228 29.25 11.63 -12.19
N TRP A 229 28.11 11.68 -11.53
CA TRP A 229 27.78 10.73 -10.47
C TRP A 229 26.33 10.28 -10.58
N MET A 230 26.08 8.97 -10.71
CA MET A 230 24.76 8.36 -10.66
C MET A 230 23.78 8.89 -11.73
N GLY A 231 24.28 9.31 -12.90
CA GLY A 231 23.46 9.95 -13.91
C GLY A 231 23.25 11.44 -13.68
N TYR A 232 23.87 11.99 -12.66
CA TYR A 232 23.83 13.42 -12.35
C TYR A 232 25.17 14.09 -12.66
N GLU A 233 25.12 15.39 -12.90
CA GLU A 233 26.29 16.25 -13.03
C GLU A 233 26.29 17.17 -11.81
N LEU A 234 27.26 16.96 -10.91
CA LEU A 234 27.37 17.69 -9.66
C LEU A 234 28.40 18.81 -9.77
N HIS A 235 27.95 20.03 -9.50
CA HIS A 235 28.77 21.22 -9.36
C HIS A 235 28.82 21.62 -7.88
N PRO A 236 29.77 22.48 -7.45
CA PRO A 236 29.86 22.90 -6.07
C PRO A 236 28.62 23.60 -5.53
N ASP A 237 27.87 24.33 -6.36
CA ASP A 237 26.73 25.15 -5.97
C ASP A 237 25.41 24.74 -6.61
N LYS A 238 25.43 23.80 -7.55
CA LYS A 238 24.24 23.38 -8.31
C LYS A 238 24.41 21.94 -8.83
N TRP A 239 23.32 21.35 -9.28
CA TRP A 239 23.34 20.04 -9.91
C TRP A 239 22.38 20.00 -11.10
N THR A 240 22.63 19.11 -12.03
CA THR A 240 21.73 18.84 -13.16
C THR A 240 21.81 17.35 -13.51
N VAL A 241 20.92 16.89 -14.36
CA VAL A 241 21.06 15.57 -14.96
C VAL A 241 22.18 15.60 -15.99
N GLN A 242 22.88 14.49 -16.20
CA GLN A 242 23.85 14.37 -17.28
C GLN A 242 23.16 14.67 -18.62
N PRO A 243 23.88 15.27 -19.60
CA PRO A 243 23.29 15.66 -20.87
C PRO A 243 22.51 14.53 -21.49
N ILE A 244 21.26 14.84 -21.86
CA ILE A 244 20.34 13.87 -22.45
C ILE A 244 20.22 14.19 -23.92
N GLU A 245 20.66 13.25 -24.74
CA GLU A 245 20.48 13.32 -26.20
C GLU A 245 19.25 12.48 -26.56
N LEU A 246 18.27 13.13 -27.16
CA LEU A 246 17.11 12.44 -27.71
C LEU A 246 17.41 12.09 -29.16
N PRO A 247 17.38 10.81 -29.53
CA PRO A 247 17.69 10.43 -30.91
C PRO A 247 16.61 10.91 -31.87
N GLU A 248 17.05 11.33 -33.05
CA GLU A 248 16.15 11.60 -34.18
C GLU A 248 16.07 10.35 -35.03
N LYS A 249 14.91 9.77 -35.19
CA LYS A 249 14.68 8.55 -35.94
C LYS A 249 13.44 8.68 -36.82
N ASP A 250 13.50 8.12 -37.99
CA ASP A 250 12.34 8.05 -38.88
C ASP A 250 11.41 6.91 -38.51
N SER A 251 11.94 5.85 -37.91
CA SER A 251 11.16 4.75 -37.42
C SER A 251 11.61 4.39 -35.99
N TRP A 252 10.62 4.15 -35.15
CA TRP A 252 10.84 3.86 -33.71
C TRP A 252 10.45 2.43 -33.40
N THR A 253 11.38 1.67 -32.81
CA THR A 253 11.07 0.36 -32.27
C THR A 253 10.55 0.48 -30.82
N VAL A 254 9.94 -0.57 -30.31
CA VAL A 254 9.50 -0.63 -28.89
C VAL A 254 10.67 -0.34 -27.95
N ASN A 255 11.84 -0.93 -28.23
CA ASN A 255 13.05 -0.69 -27.44
C ASN A 255 13.50 0.78 -27.46
N ASP A 256 13.42 1.43 -28.63
CA ASP A 256 13.78 2.84 -28.78
C ASP A 256 12.86 3.74 -27.95
N ILE A 257 11.56 3.45 -27.93
CA ILE A 257 10.59 4.21 -27.14
C ILE A 257 10.79 3.98 -25.64
N GLN A 258 11.08 2.76 -25.24
CA GLN A 258 11.37 2.45 -23.83
C GLN A 258 12.60 3.20 -23.32
N LYS A 259 13.66 3.25 -24.12
CA LYS A 259 14.86 4.03 -23.80
C LYS A 259 14.58 5.52 -23.72
N LEU A 260 13.78 6.03 -24.67
CA LEU A 260 13.39 7.43 -24.71
C LEU A 260 12.60 7.83 -23.45
N VAL A 261 11.61 7.02 -23.09
CA VAL A 261 10.79 7.26 -21.87
C VAL A 261 11.66 7.22 -20.63
N GLY A 262 12.59 6.28 -20.52
CA GLY A 262 13.52 6.21 -19.40
C GLY A 262 14.38 7.46 -19.25
N LYS A 263 14.91 7.97 -20.36
CA LYS A 263 15.71 9.21 -20.37
C LYS A 263 14.88 10.42 -19.97
N LEU A 264 13.65 10.55 -20.50
CA LEU A 264 12.76 11.65 -20.17
C LEU A 264 12.30 11.61 -18.72
N ASN A 265 12.02 10.43 -18.17
CA ASN A 265 11.72 10.26 -16.76
C ASN A 265 12.87 10.74 -15.88
N TRP A 266 14.08 10.38 -16.25
CA TRP A 266 15.26 10.81 -15.51
C TRP A 266 15.42 12.33 -15.52
N ALA A 267 15.21 12.96 -16.67
CA ALA A 267 15.30 14.41 -16.82
C ALA A 267 14.19 15.17 -16.08
N SER A 268 13.05 14.53 -15.83
CA SER A 268 11.88 15.18 -15.20
C SER A 268 12.14 15.68 -13.78
N GLN A 269 13.20 15.21 -13.11
CA GLN A 269 13.52 15.65 -11.75
C GLN A 269 14.11 17.05 -11.65
N ILE A 270 14.52 17.65 -12.77
CA ILE A 270 15.04 19.02 -12.81
C ILE A 270 14.47 19.85 -13.96
N TYR A 271 14.14 19.26 -15.09
CA TYR A 271 13.52 19.98 -16.19
C TYR A 271 12.01 20.06 -15.97
N PRO A 272 11.46 21.25 -15.71
CA PRO A 272 10.02 21.37 -15.47
C PRO A 272 9.20 21.14 -16.73
N GLY A 273 8.09 20.46 -16.59
CA GLY A 273 7.15 20.26 -17.68
C GLY A 273 7.39 19.04 -18.57
N ILE A 274 8.39 18.21 -18.30
CA ILE A 274 8.62 16.95 -19.02
C ILE A 274 7.43 16.00 -18.78
N GLN A 275 6.82 15.53 -19.87
CA GLN A 275 5.72 14.57 -19.84
C GLN A 275 6.00 13.41 -20.79
N VAL A 276 5.52 12.21 -20.43
CA VAL A 276 5.74 10.99 -21.21
C VAL A 276 4.45 10.20 -21.47
N ARG A 277 3.30 10.76 -21.15
CA ARG A 277 2.02 10.06 -21.23
C ARG A 277 1.71 9.49 -22.61
N GLN A 278 1.83 10.29 -23.66
CA GLN A 278 1.51 9.88 -25.02
C GLN A 278 2.53 8.87 -25.56
N LEU A 279 3.79 9.01 -25.17
CA LEU A 279 4.84 8.05 -25.50
C LEU A 279 4.62 6.70 -24.80
N CYS A 280 4.21 6.72 -23.53
CA CYS A 280 3.88 5.51 -22.80
C CYS A 280 2.65 4.78 -23.35
N LYS A 281 1.69 5.49 -23.89
CA LYS A 281 0.52 4.88 -24.56
C LYS A 281 0.91 4.00 -25.74
N LEU A 282 2.00 4.34 -26.43
CA LEU A 282 2.51 3.55 -27.54
C LEU A 282 3.05 2.17 -27.11
N LEU A 283 3.38 2.01 -25.84
CA LEU A 283 3.94 0.77 -25.27
C LEU A 283 2.87 -0.16 -24.72
N ARG A 284 1.60 0.15 -24.87
CA ARG A 284 0.50 -0.69 -24.37
C ARG A 284 0.48 -2.04 -25.08
N GLY A 285 0.30 -3.11 -24.31
CA GLY A 285 0.27 -4.48 -24.80
C GLY A 285 1.65 -5.14 -24.85
N THR A 286 1.66 -6.45 -25.03
CA THR A 286 2.89 -7.21 -25.13
C THR A 286 3.40 -7.19 -26.57
N LYS A 287 4.56 -6.58 -26.81
CA LYS A 287 5.16 -6.42 -28.14
C LYS A 287 6.61 -6.85 -28.13
N ALA A 288 7.10 -7.31 -29.26
CA ALA A 288 8.52 -7.60 -29.44
C ALA A 288 9.35 -6.31 -29.39
N LEU A 289 10.52 -6.36 -28.79
CA LEU A 289 11.41 -5.19 -28.68
C LEU A 289 11.82 -4.60 -30.02
N THR A 290 11.86 -5.41 -31.07
CA THR A 290 12.23 -4.99 -32.41
C THR A 290 11.06 -4.52 -33.28
N GLU A 291 9.84 -4.62 -32.76
CA GLU A 291 8.65 -4.19 -33.49
C GLU A 291 8.63 -2.67 -33.70
N ILE A 292 8.34 -2.24 -34.92
CA ILE A 292 8.24 -0.82 -35.25
C ILE A 292 6.87 -0.31 -34.84
N VAL A 293 6.85 0.76 -34.05
CA VAL A 293 5.61 1.40 -33.60
C VAL A 293 5.51 2.78 -34.26
N PRO A 294 4.41 3.05 -35.01
CA PRO A 294 4.20 4.38 -35.57
C PRO A 294 3.86 5.37 -34.45
N LEU A 295 4.48 6.55 -34.48
CA LEU A 295 4.17 7.60 -33.54
C LEU A 295 2.82 8.24 -33.88
N THR A 296 1.98 8.42 -32.88
CA THR A 296 0.75 9.20 -33.01
C THR A 296 1.08 10.69 -33.08
N LYS A 297 0.17 11.50 -33.57
CA LYS A 297 0.35 12.97 -33.60
C LYS A 297 0.59 13.53 -32.20
N GLU A 298 -0.13 13.02 -31.21
CA GLU A 298 0.00 13.41 -29.81
C GLU A 298 1.38 13.04 -29.27
N ALA A 299 1.90 11.87 -29.61
CA ALA A 299 3.23 11.44 -29.20
C ALA A 299 4.33 12.28 -29.86
N GLU A 300 4.18 12.61 -31.16
CA GLU A 300 5.12 13.51 -31.86
C GLU A 300 5.14 14.91 -31.23
N LEU A 301 3.97 15.43 -30.89
CA LEU A 301 3.84 16.73 -30.23
C LEU A 301 4.50 16.71 -28.86
N GLU A 302 4.26 15.68 -28.07
CA GLU A 302 4.87 15.50 -26.75
C GLU A 302 6.39 15.42 -26.85
N LEU A 303 6.91 14.66 -27.81
CA LEU A 303 8.35 14.55 -28.04
C LEU A 303 8.95 15.89 -28.47
N ALA A 304 8.26 16.64 -29.35
CA ALA A 304 8.71 17.98 -29.77
C ALA A 304 8.74 18.97 -28.60
N GLU A 305 7.71 18.96 -27.76
CA GLU A 305 7.66 19.80 -26.55
C GLU A 305 8.79 19.45 -25.57
N ASN A 306 9.08 18.17 -25.38
CA ASN A 306 10.19 17.72 -24.53
C ASN A 306 11.54 18.13 -25.09
N ARG A 307 11.73 18.08 -26.40
CA ARG A 307 12.95 18.56 -27.06
C ARG A 307 13.17 20.04 -26.83
N GLU A 308 12.12 20.84 -26.91
CA GLU A 308 12.21 22.28 -26.61
C GLU A 308 12.59 22.54 -25.16
N ILE A 309 12.02 21.79 -24.21
CA ILE A 309 12.34 21.91 -22.79
C ILE A 309 13.80 21.58 -22.52
N LEU A 310 14.36 20.57 -23.22
CA LEU A 310 15.74 20.13 -23.01
C LEU A 310 16.79 20.99 -23.72
N LYS A 311 16.39 21.94 -24.58
CA LYS A 311 17.33 22.83 -25.27
C LYS A 311 18.10 23.76 -24.33
N GLU A 312 17.46 24.26 -23.29
CA GLU A 312 18.07 25.17 -22.34
C GLU A 312 18.56 24.39 -21.12
N PRO A 313 19.80 24.61 -20.67
CA PRO A 313 20.31 23.96 -19.46
C PRO A 313 19.60 24.51 -18.23
N VAL A 314 19.02 23.61 -17.44
CA VAL A 314 18.39 23.93 -16.17
C VAL A 314 19.14 23.20 -15.07
N HIS A 315 19.43 23.90 -13.98
CA HIS A 315 20.18 23.36 -12.85
C HIS A 315 19.35 23.40 -11.58
N GLY A 316 19.40 22.32 -10.78
CA GLY A 316 18.94 22.29 -9.43
C GLY A 316 19.95 22.94 -8.47
N VAL A 317 19.48 23.45 -7.36
CA VAL A 317 20.35 23.98 -6.32
C VAL A 317 20.45 23.00 -5.15
N TYR A 318 21.43 23.21 -4.27
CA TYR A 318 21.57 22.38 -3.09
C TYR A 318 20.74 22.91 -1.94
N TYR A 319 20.39 22.01 -1.04
CA TYR A 319 19.49 22.26 0.09
C TYR A 319 20.16 23.02 1.22
N ASP A 320 19.47 24.04 1.74
CA ASP A 320 19.86 24.80 2.93
C ASP A 320 18.92 24.44 4.10
N PRO A 321 19.42 23.73 5.14
CA PRO A 321 18.57 23.30 6.25
C PRO A 321 17.93 24.44 7.06
N SER A 322 18.46 25.67 6.97
CA SER A 322 17.94 26.83 7.69
C SER A 322 16.71 27.46 7.03
N LYS A 323 16.41 27.08 5.78
CA LYS A 323 15.29 27.65 5.01
C LYS A 323 14.15 26.66 4.90
N GLU A 324 12.94 27.20 4.70
CA GLU A 324 11.72 26.43 4.46
C GLU A 324 11.76 25.74 3.10
N LEU A 325 11.17 24.53 3.04
CA LEU A 325 10.88 23.89 1.76
C LEU A 325 9.50 24.32 1.28
N ILE A 326 9.41 24.65 0.00
CA ILE A 326 8.16 25.00 -0.66
C ILE A 326 7.96 24.09 -1.86
N ALA A 327 6.78 23.51 -2.00
CA ALA A 327 6.40 22.71 -3.16
C ALA A 327 5.24 23.38 -3.87
N GLU A 328 5.36 23.59 -5.15
CA GLU A 328 4.33 24.17 -6.00
C GLU A 328 3.90 23.14 -7.03
N VAL A 329 2.58 23.03 -7.21
CA VAL A 329 2.01 22.03 -8.12
C VAL A 329 1.20 22.74 -9.21
N GLN A 330 1.32 22.27 -10.45
CA GLN A 330 0.52 22.74 -11.58
C GLN A 330 -0.12 21.56 -12.28
N LYS A 331 -1.31 21.76 -12.81
CA LYS A 331 -1.97 20.82 -13.71
C LYS A 331 -1.55 21.15 -15.14
N GLN A 332 -0.93 20.21 -15.84
CA GLN A 332 -0.47 20.40 -17.20
C GLN A 332 -1.47 19.92 -18.25
N GLY A 333 -2.31 18.98 -17.88
CA GLY A 333 -3.30 18.41 -18.78
C GLY A 333 -4.13 17.36 -18.03
N GLU A 334 -4.94 16.61 -18.73
CA GLU A 334 -5.75 15.57 -18.10
C GLU A 334 -4.89 14.45 -17.54
N GLY A 335 -4.89 14.31 -16.22
CA GLY A 335 -4.08 13.32 -15.53
C GLY A 335 -2.60 13.62 -15.52
N GLN A 336 -2.18 14.79 -15.95
CA GLN A 336 -0.78 15.20 -16.02
C GLN A 336 -0.52 16.37 -15.08
N TRP A 337 0.41 16.17 -14.18
CA TRP A 337 0.76 17.14 -13.14
C TRP A 337 2.27 17.33 -13.12
N THR A 338 2.68 18.56 -12.84
CA THR A 338 4.09 18.89 -12.61
C THR A 338 4.23 19.60 -11.27
N TYR A 339 5.41 19.48 -10.69
CA TYR A 339 5.71 20.15 -9.44
C TYR A 339 7.15 20.59 -9.38
N GLN A 340 7.40 21.62 -8.60
CA GLN A 340 8.73 22.13 -8.29
C GLN A 340 8.85 22.24 -6.78
N ILE A 341 10.01 21.85 -6.27
CA ILE A 341 10.35 22.00 -4.86
C ILE A 341 11.52 22.95 -4.78
N TYR A 342 11.37 24.00 -4.02
CA TYR A 342 12.35 25.07 -3.92
C TYR A 342 12.38 25.68 -2.51
N GLN A 343 13.40 26.44 -2.23
CA GLN A 343 13.56 27.24 -1.01
C GLN A 343 13.53 28.74 -1.33
N GLU A 344 14.11 29.12 -2.46
CA GLU A 344 14.07 30.47 -3.00
C GLU A 344 13.39 30.47 -4.37
N PRO A 345 12.58 31.49 -4.70
CA PRO A 345 11.91 31.56 -5.99
C PRO A 345 12.84 31.38 -7.17
N PHE A 346 12.42 30.63 -8.16
CA PHE A 346 13.14 30.32 -9.39
C PHE A 346 14.43 29.48 -9.24
N LYS A 347 14.76 29.07 -8.01
CA LYS A 347 15.89 28.20 -7.73
C LYS A 347 15.38 26.84 -7.25
N ASN A 348 15.03 25.98 -8.18
CA ASN A 348 14.46 24.67 -7.87
C ASN A 348 15.49 23.72 -7.27
N LEU A 349 15.17 23.11 -6.14
CA LEU A 349 15.93 21.98 -5.60
C LEU A 349 15.66 20.73 -6.45
N LYS A 350 14.40 20.54 -6.79
CA LYS A 350 13.95 19.39 -7.55
C LYS A 350 12.68 19.75 -8.30
N THR A 351 12.47 19.15 -9.45
CA THR A 351 11.18 19.13 -10.14
C THR A 351 10.72 17.70 -10.34
N GLY A 352 9.48 17.52 -10.70
CA GLY A 352 8.96 16.21 -10.99
C GLY A 352 7.64 16.27 -11.69
N LYS A 353 7.17 15.11 -12.06
CA LYS A 353 5.89 14.95 -12.71
C LYS A 353 5.12 13.82 -12.06
N TYR A 354 3.82 13.88 -12.20
CA TYR A 354 2.92 12.82 -11.82
C TYR A 354 1.93 12.58 -12.95
N ALA A 355 1.77 11.36 -13.36
CA ALA A 355 0.79 10.96 -14.35
C ALA A 355 -0.02 9.81 -13.78
N ARG A 356 -1.34 9.97 -13.75
CA ARG A 356 -2.21 8.90 -13.29
C ARG A 356 -2.44 7.90 -14.42
N MET A 357 -1.98 6.67 -14.21
CA MET A 357 -2.08 5.58 -15.18
C MET A 357 -3.22 4.61 -14.88
N ARG A 358 -3.90 4.74 -13.73
CA ARG A 358 -4.89 3.78 -13.28
C ARG A 358 -6.26 4.42 -13.09
N GLY A 359 -7.27 3.76 -13.62
CA GLY A 359 -8.68 4.11 -13.45
C GLY A 359 -9.30 4.71 -14.70
N THR A 360 -10.49 4.23 -15.02
CA THR A 360 -11.29 4.72 -16.14
C THR A 360 -12.02 6.01 -15.80
N HIS A 361 -12.15 6.31 -14.50
CA HIS A 361 -12.89 7.47 -14.00
C HIS A 361 -11.99 8.26 -13.07
N THR A 362 -11.77 9.53 -13.36
CA THR A 362 -10.79 10.36 -12.68
C THR A 362 -11.42 11.61 -12.05
N ASN A 363 -10.82 12.06 -10.97
CA ASN A 363 -11.19 13.28 -10.26
C ASN A 363 -9.94 14.09 -9.97
N ASP A 364 -9.92 15.34 -10.39
CA ASP A 364 -8.75 16.21 -10.24
C ASP A 364 -8.35 16.47 -8.78
N VAL A 365 -9.32 16.60 -7.89
CA VAL A 365 -9.02 16.82 -6.45
C VAL A 365 -8.33 15.60 -5.87
N ARG A 366 -8.79 14.40 -6.23
CA ARG A 366 -8.16 13.14 -5.81
C ARG A 366 -6.76 13.00 -6.38
N GLN A 367 -6.58 13.33 -7.67
CA GLN A 367 -5.26 13.31 -8.29
C GLN A 367 -4.32 14.31 -7.63
N LEU A 368 -4.79 15.52 -7.32
CA LEU A 368 -3.99 16.51 -6.61
C LEU A 368 -3.56 15.99 -5.23
N THR A 369 -4.45 15.31 -4.54
CA THR A 369 -4.13 14.66 -3.26
C THR A 369 -3.01 13.62 -3.44
N ASP A 370 -3.08 12.80 -4.48
CA ASP A 370 -2.05 11.81 -4.80
C ASP A 370 -0.70 12.48 -5.11
N VAL A 371 -0.71 13.57 -5.85
CA VAL A 371 0.51 14.35 -6.15
C VAL A 371 1.13 14.87 -4.85
N VAL A 372 0.31 15.44 -3.97
CA VAL A 372 0.77 15.94 -2.67
C VAL A 372 1.37 14.80 -1.84
N GLN A 373 0.74 13.63 -1.80
CA GLN A 373 1.27 12.47 -1.09
C GLN A 373 2.62 12.02 -1.65
N LYS A 374 2.75 11.99 -2.97
CA LYS A 374 4.01 11.66 -3.63
C LYS A 374 5.11 12.63 -3.22
N ILE A 375 4.81 13.94 -3.26
CA ILE A 375 5.77 14.99 -2.89
C ILE A 375 6.16 14.87 -1.42
N VAL A 376 5.21 14.59 -0.54
CA VAL A 376 5.48 14.38 0.89
C VAL A 376 6.46 13.23 1.09
N LEU A 377 6.22 12.09 0.46
CA LEU A 377 7.10 10.92 0.56
C LEU A 377 8.51 11.22 0.03
N GLU A 378 8.61 11.82 -1.15
CA GLU A 378 9.90 12.21 -1.72
C GLU A 378 10.65 13.18 -0.79
N SER A 379 9.94 14.15 -0.24
CA SER A 379 10.54 15.16 0.64
C SER A 379 11.03 14.57 1.95
N ILE A 380 10.31 13.64 2.53
CA ILE A 380 10.75 12.91 3.73
C ILE A 380 12.00 12.09 3.42
N VAL A 381 12.01 11.40 2.28
CA VAL A 381 13.18 10.59 1.87
C VAL A 381 14.41 11.46 1.65
N ILE A 382 14.27 12.60 0.96
CA ILE A 382 15.41 13.44 0.56
C ILE A 382 15.87 14.38 1.67
N TRP A 383 14.93 15.02 2.39
CA TRP A 383 15.25 16.09 3.37
C TRP A 383 14.78 15.81 4.80
N GLY A 384 14.05 14.73 5.03
CA GLY A 384 13.57 14.39 6.37
C GLY A 384 12.46 15.30 6.89
N LYS A 385 11.85 16.11 6.04
CA LYS A 385 10.75 16.99 6.42
C LYS A 385 9.79 17.20 5.25
N THR A 386 8.58 17.70 5.57
CA THR A 386 7.55 17.98 4.58
C THR A 386 7.63 19.46 4.13
N PRO A 387 7.40 19.74 2.84
CA PRO A 387 7.34 21.12 2.38
C PRO A 387 6.01 21.78 2.70
N LYS A 388 6.00 23.10 2.67
CA LYS A 388 4.78 23.90 2.61
C LYS A 388 4.30 23.93 1.17
N PHE A 389 3.03 23.66 0.94
CA PHE A 389 2.50 23.51 -0.41
C PHE A 389 1.87 24.80 -0.93
N LYS A 390 2.06 25.05 -2.23
CA LYS A 390 1.31 26.01 -3.02
C LYS A 390 0.50 25.25 -4.04
N LEU A 391 -0.80 25.19 -3.87
CA LEU A 391 -1.68 24.34 -4.64
C LEU A 391 -2.70 25.16 -5.45
N PRO A 392 -3.04 24.72 -6.69
CA PRO A 392 -4.02 25.38 -7.54
C PRO A 392 -5.45 24.97 -7.18
N ILE A 393 -5.79 25.06 -5.91
CA ILE A 393 -7.12 24.74 -5.39
C ILE A 393 -7.47 25.74 -4.29
N GLN A 394 -8.69 26.23 -4.30
CA GLN A 394 -9.17 27.11 -3.24
C GLN A 394 -9.41 26.32 -1.95
N LYS A 395 -9.22 26.97 -0.80
CA LYS A 395 -9.43 26.38 0.52
C LYS A 395 -10.85 25.83 0.69
N GLU A 396 -11.82 26.57 0.21
CA GLU A 396 -13.24 26.21 0.26
C GLU A 396 -13.52 24.95 -0.58
N THR A 397 -12.91 24.85 -1.74
CA THR A 397 -13.04 23.66 -2.61
C THR A 397 -12.47 22.41 -1.94
N TRP A 398 -11.29 22.52 -1.35
CA TRP A 398 -10.70 21.42 -0.62
C TRP A 398 -11.55 21.01 0.59
N GLU A 399 -12.02 21.97 1.35
CA GLU A 399 -12.87 21.71 2.52
C GLU A 399 -14.18 21.02 2.14
N ALA A 400 -14.83 21.48 1.06
CA ALA A 400 -16.03 20.84 0.54
C ALA A 400 -15.80 19.39 0.11
N TRP A 401 -14.61 19.08 -0.39
CA TRP A 401 -14.26 17.72 -0.80
C TRP A 401 -13.98 16.80 0.40
N TRP A 402 -13.06 17.17 1.28
CA TRP A 402 -12.62 16.25 2.33
C TRP A 402 -13.67 16.02 3.41
N THR A 403 -14.53 16.99 3.71
CA THR A 403 -15.61 16.82 4.69
C THR A 403 -16.65 15.79 4.25
N GLU A 404 -16.84 15.61 2.95
CA GLU A 404 -17.80 14.67 2.38
C GLU A 404 -17.17 13.35 1.94
N TYR A 405 -15.85 13.27 1.93
CA TYR A 405 -15.13 12.09 1.49
C TYR A 405 -15.03 11.08 2.63
N TRP A 406 -15.40 9.82 2.35
CA TRP A 406 -15.46 8.76 3.37
C TRP A 406 -14.09 8.27 3.85
N GLN A 407 -13.03 8.49 3.11
CA GLN A 407 -11.67 8.17 3.52
C GLN A 407 -11.05 9.36 4.23
N ALA A 408 -10.26 9.08 5.29
CA ALA A 408 -9.47 10.11 5.92
C ALA A 408 -8.39 10.58 4.96
N THR A 409 -8.41 11.86 4.62
CA THR A 409 -7.40 12.51 3.78
C THR A 409 -6.74 13.64 4.53
N TRP A 410 -5.47 13.85 4.27
CA TRP A 410 -4.69 14.87 4.91
C TRP A 410 -3.81 15.56 3.87
N ILE A 411 -3.79 16.89 3.92
CA ILE A 411 -2.83 17.71 3.20
C ILE A 411 -2.01 18.49 4.24
N PRO A 412 -0.69 18.53 4.14
CA PRO A 412 0.15 19.36 5.00
C PRO A 412 -0.20 20.84 4.86
N GLU A 413 0.47 21.69 5.63
CA GLU A 413 0.29 23.15 5.51
C GLU A 413 0.42 23.60 4.05
N TRP A 414 -0.58 24.33 3.57
CA TRP A 414 -0.64 24.77 2.18
C TRP A 414 -1.36 26.09 2.02
N GLU A 415 -1.12 26.75 0.90
CA GLU A 415 -1.82 27.95 0.50
C GLU A 415 -2.30 27.86 -0.94
N PHE A 416 -3.31 28.63 -1.27
CA PHE A 416 -3.86 28.69 -2.62
C PHE A 416 -2.97 29.54 -3.52
N VAL A 417 -2.71 29.06 -4.73
CA VAL A 417 -2.02 29.79 -5.79
C VAL A 417 -2.94 29.89 -7.00
N ASN A 418 -3.26 31.12 -7.41
CA ASN A 418 -4.15 31.36 -8.54
C ASN A 418 -3.39 31.22 -9.87
N THR A 419 -3.01 29.98 -10.20
CA THR A 419 -2.35 29.64 -11.46
C THR A 419 -3.24 28.68 -12.24
N PRO A 420 -4.00 29.14 -13.25
CA PRO A 420 -4.83 28.25 -14.07
C PRO A 420 -4.02 27.19 -14.80
N PRO A 421 -4.56 25.99 -15.04
CA PRO A 421 -5.92 25.53 -14.67
C PRO A 421 -6.08 25.27 -13.17
N LEU A 422 -7.15 25.81 -12.60
CA LEU A 422 -7.48 25.56 -11.19
C LEU A 422 -8.20 24.23 -11.04
N VAL A 423 -7.93 23.56 -9.93
CA VAL A 423 -8.63 22.36 -9.51
C VAL A 423 -9.92 22.74 -8.84
N LYS A 424 -11.04 22.20 -9.26
CA LYS A 424 -12.34 22.46 -8.67
C LYS A 424 -13.21 21.22 -8.66
N LEU A 425 -14.24 21.24 -7.83
CA LEU A 425 -15.33 20.29 -7.88
C LEU A 425 -16.35 20.82 -8.90
N TRP A 426 -16.58 20.05 -9.96
CA TRP A 426 -17.45 20.45 -11.03
C TRP A 426 -18.92 20.28 -10.69
N TYR A 427 -19.23 19.37 -9.76
CA TYR A 427 -20.58 19.14 -9.26
C TYR A 427 -20.50 18.56 -7.85
N GLN A 428 -21.57 18.70 -7.08
CA GLN A 428 -21.72 18.08 -5.77
C GLN A 428 -23.09 17.41 -5.71
N LEU A 429 -23.12 16.21 -5.15
CA LEU A 429 -24.37 15.50 -4.90
C LEU A 429 -24.96 15.99 -3.57
N GLU A 430 -26.28 16.15 -3.53
CA GLU A 430 -26.96 16.50 -2.28
C GLU A 430 -26.92 15.33 -1.30
N LYS A 431 -26.93 15.64 -0.01
CA LYS A 431 -26.95 14.64 1.07
C LYS A 431 -28.34 14.09 1.36
N GLU A 432 -29.36 14.86 1.05
CA GLU A 432 -30.74 14.55 1.29
C GLU A 432 -31.58 14.77 0.03
N PRO A 433 -32.72 14.06 -0.13
CA PRO A 433 -33.60 14.32 -1.26
C PRO A 433 -34.01 15.77 -1.33
N ILE A 434 -34.10 16.30 -2.55
CA ILE A 434 -34.46 17.66 -2.82
C ILE A 434 -35.99 17.81 -2.73
N VAL A 435 -36.47 18.66 -1.87
CA VAL A 435 -37.88 18.93 -1.71
C VAL A 435 -38.40 19.69 -2.93
N GLY A 436 -39.51 19.22 -3.52
CA GLY A 436 -40.14 19.84 -4.69
C GLY A 436 -39.50 19.48 -6.04
N ALA A 437 -38.37 18.76 -6.03
CA ALA A 437 -37.79 18.25 -7.27
C ALA A 437 -38.43 16.96 -7.72
N GLU A 438 -38.51 16.77 -9.04
CA GLU A 438 -39.02 15.53 -9.62
C GLU A 438 -38.06 14.37 -9.31
N THR A 439 -38.63 13.23 -8.94
CA THR A 439 -37.87 12.01 -8.65
C THR A 439 -37.97 11.06 -9.85
N PHE A 440 -36.77 10.72 -10.38
CA PHE A 440 -36.63 9.78 -11.49
C PHE A 440 -36.14 8.42 -10.97
N TYR A 441 -36.96 7.39 -11.21
CA TYR A 441 -36.59 6.01 -10.94
C TYR A 441 -36.07 5.42 -12.23
N VAL A 442 -34.80 5.09 -12.26
CA VAL A 442 -34.11 4.67 -13.47
C VAL A 442 -33.79 3.18 -13.44
N ASP A 443 -33.76 2.56 -14.60
CA ASP A 443 -33.41 1.16 -14.75
C ASP A 443 -32.89 0.87 -16.16
N GLY A 444 -32.01 -0.10 -16.25
CA GLY A 444 -31.52 -0.59 -17.51
C GLY A 444 -31.24 -2.08 -17.43
N ALA A 445 -31.56 -2.79 -18.53
CA ALA A 445 -31.27 -4.21 -18.63
C ALA A 445 -30.81 -4.54 -20.04
N ALA A 446 -29.87 -5.48 -20.16
CA ALA A 446 -29.38 -5.96 -21.43
C ALA A 446 -29.26 -7.49 -21.43
N ASN A 447 -29.45 -8.07 -22.62
CA ASN A 447 -29.27 -9.49 -22.85
C ASN A 447 -27.78 -9.76 -23.16
N ARG A 448 -27.17 -10.68 -22.43
CA ARG A 448 -25.75 -11.04 -22.61
C ARG A 448 -25.46 -11.66 -23.99
N GLU A 449 -26.42 -12.36 -24.57
CA GLU A 449 -26.24 -13.09 -25.83
C GLU A 449 -26.44 -12.21 -27.05
N THR A 450 -27.55 -11.44 -27.06
CA THR A 450 -27.92 -10.58 -28.19
C THR A 450 -27.34 -9.19 -28.12
N LYS A 451 -26.84 -8.80 -26.93
CA LYS A 451 -26.33 -7.44 -26.61
C LYS A 451 -27.39 -6.35 -26.89
N LEU A 452 -28.64 -6.70 -26.92
CA LEU A 452 -29.74 -5.77 -26.99
C LEU A 452 -30.17 -5.40 -25.58
N GLY A 453 -30.46 -4.14 -25.36
CA GLY A 453 -30.85 -3.66 -24.05
C GLY A 453 -31.91 -2.57 -24.12
N LYS A 454 -32.45 -2.28 -22.96
CA LYS A 454 -33.39 -1.18 -22.77
C LYS A 454 -32.99 -0.40 -21.54
N ALA A 455 -33.06 0.92 -21.62
CA ALA A 455 -32.87 1.83 -20.51
C ALA A 455 -34.07 2.78 -20.45
N GLY A 456 -34.47 3.12 -19.24
CA GLY A 456 -35.61 3.99 -19.08
C GLY A 456 -35.79 4.53 -17.66
N TYR A 457 -36.73 5.42 -17.51
CA TYR A 457 -37.11 6.02 -16.24
C TYR A 457 -38.61 6.15 -16.10
N VAL A 458 -39.05 6.22 -14.87
CA VAL A 458 -40.38 6.56 -14.43
C VAL A 458 -40.28 7.65 -13.37
N THR A 459 -41.13 8.67 -13.43
CA THR A 459 -41.07 9.75 -12.44
C THR A 459 -42.29 9.72 -11.52
N ASN A 460 -42.18 10.38 -10.37
CA ASN A 460 -43.26 10.57 -9.44
C ASN A 460 -44.37 11.48 -9.97
N ARG A 461 -44.16 12.19 -11.10
CA ARG A 461 -45.13 13.04 -11.76
C ARG A 461 -45.79 12.31 -12.96
N GLY A 462 -45.56 11.01 -13.11
CA GLY A 462 -46.17 10.20 -14.14
C GLY A 462 -45.45 10.20 -15.48
N ARG A 463 -44.32 10.85 -15.62
CA ARG A 463 -43.55 10.80 -16.87
C ARG A 463 -42.78 9.47 -16.93
N GLN A 464 -42.72 8.92 -18.10
CA GLN A 464 -41.93 7.69 -18.32
C GLN A 464 -41.36 7.71 -19.75
N LYS A 465 -40.18 7.07 -19.86
CA LYS A 465 -39.50 6.94 -21.16
C LYS A 465 -38.66 5.67 -21.13
N VAL A 466 -38.73 4.92 -22.22
CA VAL A 466 -37.91 3.74 -22.42
C VAL A 466 -37.26 3.82 -23.79
N VAL A 467 -35.97 3.60 -23.84
CA VAL A 467 -35.19 3.63 -25.07
C VAL A 467 -34.57 2.26 -25.31
N ALA A 468 -34.70 1.76 -26.55
CA ALA A 468 -34.02 0.53 -26.95
C ALA A 468 -32.56 0.83 -27.34
N LEU A 469 -31.65 -0.02 -26.89
CA LEU A 469 -30.19 0.11 -27.13
C LEU A 469 -29.63 -1.15 -27.79
N THR A 470 -28.64 -0.98 -28.63
CA THR A 470 -27.97 -2.06 -29.33
C THR A 470 -26.52 -2.10 -28.91
N ASP A 471 -25.90 -3.28 -28.96
CA ASP A 471 -24.48 -3.50 -28.58
C ASP A 471 -24.16 -2.94 -27.18
N THR A 472 -24.90 -3.39 -26.19
CA THR A 472 -24.81 -2.84 -24.84
C THR A 472 -24.74 -3.96 -23.78
N THR A 473 -24.28 -3.61 -22.59
CA THR A 473 -24.23 -4.47 -21.42
C THR A 473 -25.17 -3.96 -20.33
N ASN A 474 -25.43 -4.77 -19.29
CA ASN A 474 -26.24 -4.34 -18.15
C ASN A 474 -25.71 -3.06 -17.52
N GLN A 475 -24.40 -2.96 -17.37
CA GLN A 475 -23.77 -1.79 -16.77
C GLN A 475 -23.95 -0.53 -17.62
N LYS A 476 -23.80 -0.65 -18.94
CA LYS A 476 -24.00 0.48 -19.86
C LYS A 476 -25.45 0.93 -19.92
N THR A 477 -26.40 0.01 -19.86
CA THR A 477 -27.83 0.35 -19.86
C THR A 477 -28.24 1.07 -18.57
N GLU A 478 -27.70 0.69 -17.45
CA GLU A 478 -27.93 1.35 -16.18
C GLU A 478 -27.42 2.79 -16.19
N LEU A 479 -26.22 3.02 -16.73
CA LEU A 479 -25.66 4.35 -16.92
C LEU A 479 -26.47 5.17 -17.94
N GLN A 480 -26.91 4.54 -19.01
CA GLN A 480 -27.72 5.22 -20.02
C GLN A 480 -29.08 5.66 -19.46
N ALA A 481 -29.67 4.87 -18.57
CA ALA A 481 -30.91 5.24 -17.89
C ALA A 481 -30.72 6.51 -17.03
N ILE A 482 -29.63 6.62 -16.33
CA ILE A 482 -29.28 7.81 -15.54
C ILE A 482 -29.09 9.02 -16.47
N HIS A 483 -28.40 8.83 -17.59
CA HIS A 483 -28.19 9.88 -18.57
C HIS A 483 -29.50 10.41 -19.14
N LEU A 484 -30.44 9.54 -19.48
CA LEU A 484 -31.77 9.91 -19.94
C LEU A 484 -32.52 10.74 -18.89
N ALA A 485 -32.47 10.32 -17.64
CA ALA A 485 -33.09 11.02 -16.53
C ALA A 485 -32.53 12.44 -16.38
N LEU A 486 -31.21 12.57 -16.49
CA LEU A 486 -30.53 13.88 -16.40
C LEU A 486 -30.86 14.79 -17.58
N GLN A 487 -30.96 14.23 -18.81
CA GLN A 487 -31.36 15.01 -20.00
C GLN A 487 -32.77 15.56 -19.90
N ASP A 488 -33.70 14.76 -19.40
CA ASP A 488 -35.13 15.08 -19.40
C ASP A 488 -35.58 15.78 -18.12
N SER A 489 -34.68 16.00 -17.16
CA SER A 489 -35.01 16.65 -15.89
C SER A 489 -34.71 18.14 -15.91
N GLY A 490 -35.27 18.89 -14.94
CA GLY A 490 -34.98 20.28 -14.74
C GLY A 490 -33.65 20.50 -14.01
N SER A 491 -33.45 21.72 -13.46
CA SER A 491 -32.22 22.11 -12.74
C SER A 491 -32.03 21.39 -11.42
N GLU A 492 -33.10 20.88 -10.82
CA GLU A 492 -33.09 20.11 -9.59
C GLU A 492 -33.73 18.73 -9.85
N VAL A 493 -33.07 17.67 -9.43
CA VAL A 493 -33.54 16.30 -9.69
C VAL A 493 -33.12 15.33 -8.59
N ASN A 494 -34.02 14.41 -8.27
CA ASN A 494 -33.72 13.23 -7.45
C ASN A 494 -33.72 12.02 -8.37
N ILE A 495 -32.64 11.24 -8.32
CA ILE A 495 -32.51 10.03 -9.11
C ILE A 495 -32.37 8.81 -8.19
N VAL A 496 -33.14 7.79 -8.43
CA VAL A 496 -33.08 6.52 -7.72
C VAL A 496 -32.67 5.44 -8.70
N THR A 497 -31.57 4.74 -8.42
CA THR A 497 -31.07 3.65 -9.25
C THR A 497 -30.91 2.37 -8.44
N ASP A 498 -31.02 1.22 -9.08
CA ASP A 498 -30.71 -0.08 -8.50
C ASP A 498 -29.28 -0.55 -8.83
N SER A 499 -28.54 0.24 -9.59
CA SER A 499 -27.17 -0.08 -10.00
C SER A 499 -26.14 0.35 -8.96
N GLN A 500 -25.52 -0.61 -8.30
CA GLN A 500 -24.37 -0.35 -7.46
C GLN A 500 -23.17 0.15 -8.28
N TYR A 501 -23.04 -0.33 -9.50
CA TYR A 501 -21.99 0.09 -10.43
C TYR A 501 -22.08 1.57 -10.75
N ALA A 502 -23.27 2.03 -11.19
CA ALA A 502 -23.50 3.44 -11.52
C ALA A 502 -23.34 4.35 -10.30
N LEU A 503 -23.88 3.92 -9.16
CA LEU A 503 -23.75 4.66 -7.91
C LEU A 503 -22.28 4.81 -7.48
N GLY A 504 -21.53 3.72 -7.55
CA GLY A 504 -20.11 3.70 -7.20
C GLY A 504 -19.29 4.65 -8.07
N ILE A 505 -19.57 4.68 -9.37
CA ILE A 505 -18.91 5.61 -10.29
C ILE A 505 -19.22 7.06 -9.93
N ILE A 506 -20.48 7.40 -9.75
CA ILE A 506 -20.92 8.79 -9.55
C ILE A 506 -20.53 9.29 -8.15
N GLN A 507 -20.63 8.44 -7.12
CA GLN A 507 -20.23 8.80 -5.76
C GLN A 507 -18.73 9.10 -5.63
N ALA A 508 -17.91 8.49 -6.48
CA ALA A 508 -16.49 8.84 -6.54
C ALA A 508 -16.24 10.24 -7.11
N GLN A 509 -17.28 10.92 -7.58
CA GLN A 509 -17.26 12.27 -8.13
C GLN A 509 -16.24 12.44 -9.27
N PRO A 510 -16.24 11.58 -10.30
CA PRO A 510 -15.33 11.74 -11.41
C PRO A 510 -15.67 13.03 -12.18
N ASP A 511 -14.65 13.70 -12.66
CA ASP A 511 -14.81 14.86 -13.55
C ASP A 511 -14.47 14.53 -15.00
N LYS A 512 -13.83 13.40 -15.24
CA LYS A 512 -13.58 12.82 -16.56
C LYS A 512 -13.49 11.31 -16.51
N SER A 513 -13.75 10.69 -17.67
CA SER A 513 -13.70 9.24 -17.82
C SER A 513 -13.26 8.85 -19.22
N GLU A 514 -12.72 7.65 -19.37
CA GLU A 514 -12.45 7.03 -20.68
C GLU A 514 -13.74 6.62 -21.38
N SER A 515 -14.82 6.42 -20.62
CA SER A 515 -16.14 6.10 -21.16
C SER A 515 -16.83 7.38 -21.62
N GLU A 516 -17.23 7.39 -22.90
CA GLU A 516 -17.99 8.51 -23.48
C GLU A 516 -19.33 8.72 -22.76
N LEU A 517 -19.98 7.64 -22.38
CA LEU A 517 -21.26 7.68 -21.66
C LEU A 517 -21.12 8.34 -20.29
N VAL A 518 -20.06 7.98 -19.55
CA VAL A 518 -19.78 8.60 -18.26
C VAL A 518 -19.47 10.08 -18.42
N ASN A 519 -18.73 10.47 -19.46
CA ASN A 519 -18.45 11.87 -19.76
C ASN A 519 -19.72 12.66 -20.05
N GLN A 520 -20.67 12.08 -20.78
CA GLN A 520 -21.97 12.69 -21.04
C GLN A 520 -22.78 12.87 -19.75
N ILE A 521 -22.74 11.89 -18.88
CA ILE A 521 -23.39 11.98 -17.56
C ILE A 521 -22.76 13.09 -16.73
N ILE A 522 -21.46 13.20 -16.70
CA ILE A 522 -20.72 14.24 -15.98
C ILE A 522 -21.11 15.64 -16.50
N GLU A 523 -21.20 15.82 -17.81
CA GLU A 523 -21.63 17.09 -18.41
C GLU A 523 -23.03 17.49 -17.95
N GLN A 524 -23.95 16.54 -17.89
CA GLN A 524 -25.30 16.80 -17.38
C GLN A 524 -25.30 17.10 -15.89
N LEU A 525 -24.49 16.42 -15.11
CA LEU A 525 -24.36 16.66 -13.67
C LEU A 525 -23.83 18.08 -13.40
N ILE A 526 -22.89 18.56 -14.19
CA ILE A 526 -22.32 19.91 -14.07
C ILE A 526 -23.39 20.98 -14.32
N GLN A 527 -24.35 20.74 -15.22
CA GLN A 527 -25.40 21.69 -15.57
C GLN A 527 -26.50 21.77 -14.53
N LYS A 528 -26.62 20.79 -13.64
CA LYS A 528 -27.69 20.78 -12.62
C LYS A 528 -27.31 21.65 -11.42
N GLU A 529 -28.31 22.35 -10.87
CA GLU A 529 -28.10 23.13 -9.62
C GLU A 529 -28.04 22.23 -8.39
N LYS A 530 -28.92 21.23 -8.33
CA LYS A 530 -29.00 20.28 -7.22
C LYS A 530 -29.32 18.88 -7.76
N ILE A 531 -28.58 17.88 -7.29
CA ILE A 531 -28.78 16.50 -7.66
C ILE A 531 -28.71 15.63 -6.42
N TYR A 532 -29.71 14.80 -6.21
CA TYR A 532 -29.67 13.74 -5.22
C TYR A 532 -29.72 12.39 -5.94
N LEU A 533 -28.80 11.52 -5.59
CA LEU A 533 -28.71 10.17 -6.15
C LEU A 533 -28.87 9.15 -5.03
N ALA A 534 -29.83 8.26 -5.17
CA ALA A 534 -30.07 7.19 -4.21
C ALA A 534 -29.97 5.83 -4.87
N TRP A 535 -29.53 4.86 -4.07
CA TRP A 535 -29.51 3.47 -4.48
C TRP A 535 -30.59 2.69 -3.74
N VAL A 536 -31.28 1.79 -4.49
CA VAL A 536 -32.20 0.81 -3.93
C VAL A 536 -31.77 -0.57 -4.40
N PRO A 537 -32.00 -1.63 -3.60
CA PRO A 537 -31.59 -2.96 -4.03
C PRO A 537 -32.41 -3.43 -5.22
N ALA A 538 -31.75 -4.11 -6.15
CA ALA A 538 -32.45 -4.81 -7.23
C ALA A 538 -33.37 -5.89 -6.63
N HIS A 539 -34.55 -6.01 -7.21
CA HIS A 539 -35.61 -6.84 -6.69
C HIS A 539 -35.35 -8.35 -6.84
N LYS A 540 -34.56 -8.94 -5.99
CA LYS A 540 -34.38 -10.38 -5.95
C LYS A 540 -35.24 -11.08 -4.88
N GLY A 541 -36.20 -10.40 -4.30
CA GLY A 541 -36.88 -10.96 -3.12
C GLY A 541 -38.43 -11.01 -3.18
N ILE A 542 -39.04 -10.51 -4.19
CA ILE A 542 -40.52 -10.59 -4.28
C ILE A 542 -40.88 -11.79 -5.14
N GLY A 543 -41.00 -12.88 -4.44
CA GLY A 543 -41.56 -14.15 -4.84
C GLY A 543 -41.77 -14.45 -6.31
N GLY A 544 -40.95 -15.27 -6.87
CA GLY A 544 -41.15 -16.29 -7.87
C GLY A 544 -42.13 -16.05 -9.00
N ASN A 545 -42.38 -14.83 -9.43
CA ASN A 545 -43.28 -14.57 -10.51
C ASN A 545 -42.53 -14.12 -11.74
N GLU A 546 -42.28 -15.03 -12.69
CA GLU A 546 -41.61 -14.76 -13.97
C GLU A 546 -42.23 -13.60 -14.74
N GLN A 547 -43.53 -13.33 -14.56
CA GLN A 547 -44.23 -12.20 -15.18
C GLN A 547 -43.74 -10.86 -14.59
N VAL A 548 -43.41 -10.82 -13.32
CA VAL A 548 -42.87 -9.63 -12.65
C VAL A 548 -41.45 -9.38 -13.09
N ASP A 549 -40.65 -10.42 -13.32
CA ASP A 549 -39.30 -10.29 -13.85
C ASP A 549 -39.24 -9.77 -15.30
N LYS A 550 -40.23 -10.15 -16.13
CA LYS A 550 -40.42 -9.59 -17.48
C LYS A 550 -40.80 -8.11 -17.46
N LEU A 551 -41.56 -7.65 -16.48
CA LEU A 551 -41.88 -6.23 -16.29
C LEU A 551 -40.67 -5.43 -15.84
N VAL A 552 -39.74 -6.02 -15.09
CA VAL A 552 -38.47 -5.39 -14.71
C VAL A 552 -37.58 -5.15 -15.91
N SER A 553 -37.50 -6.09 -16.83
CA SER A 553 -36.68 -5.93 -18.05
C SER A 553 -37.22 -4.86 -19.00
N SER A 554 -38.49 -4.44 -18.83
CA SER A 554 -39.12 -3.37 -19.62
C SER A 554 -39.25 -2.03 -18.89
N GLY A 555 -38.80 -1.91 -17.63
CA GLY A 555 -38.88 -0.68 -16.84
C GLY A 555 -40.28 -0.37 -16.28
N ILE A 556 -41.30 -1.17 -16.59
CA ILE A 556 -42.73 -0.93 -16.21
C ILE A 556 -42.95 -1.21 -14.72
N ARG A 557 -42.15 -2.08 -14.12
CA ARG A 557 -42.24 -2.44 -12.68
C ARG A 557 -42.09 -1.25 -11.73
N LYS A 558 -41.38 -0.21 -12.15
CA LYS A 558 -41.16 0.96 -11.32
C LYS A 558 -42.39 1.83 -11.10
N VAL A 559 -43.38 1.77 -12.01
CA VAL A 559 -44.68 2.47 -11.84
C VAL A 559 -45.49 1.84 -10.70
N LEU A 560 -45.53 0.52 -10.67
CA LEU A 560 -46.20 -0.22 -9.58
C LEU A 560 -45.52 -0.02 -8.26
N PHE A 561 -44.19 0.11 -8.32
CA PHE A 561 -43.36 0.36 -7.16
C PHE A 561 -43.60 1.75 -6.55
N LEU A 562 -43.68 2.79 -7.38
CA LEU A 562 -43.99 4.15 -6.91
C LEU A 562 -45.36 4.21 -6.23
N ASP A 563 -46.37 3.57 -6.82
CA ASP A 563 -47.73 3.48 -6.27
C ASP A 563 -47.71 2.75 -4.91
N GLY A 564 -46.93 1.69 -4.81
CA GLY A 564 -46.70 0.96 -3.58
C GLY A 564 -46.04 1.78 -2.49
N ILE A 565 -45.04 2.58 -2.86
CA ILE A 565 -44.34 3.47 -1.94
C ILE A 565 -45.26 4.55 -1.40
N ASP A 566 -46.03 5.22 -2.25
CA ASP A 566 -46.96 6.28 -1.86
C ASP A 566 -48.06 5.72 -0.92
N LYS A 567 -48.61 4.57 -1.24
CA LYS A 567 -49.61 3.91 -0.40
C LYS A 567 -49.03 3.49 0.96
N ALA A 568 -47.82 2.98 0.96
CA ALA A 568 -47.12 2.58 2.17
C ALA A 568 -46.79 3.77 3.06
N GLN A 569 -46.40 4.92 2.49
CA GLN A 569 -46.19 6.14 3.22
C GLN A 569 -47.47 6.67 3.87
N GLU A 570 -48.59 6.65 3.14
CA GLU A 570 -49.90 7.03 3.68
C GLU A 570 -50.36 6.11 4.81
N ASP A 571 -50.18 4.81 4.63
CA ASP A 571 -50.49 3.83 5.66
C ASP A 571 -49.62 4.03 6.91
N HIS A 572 -48.35 4.29 6.73
CA HIS A 572 -47.44 4.54 7.83
C HIS A 572 -47.76 5.85 8.55
N GLU A 573 -48.11 6.89 7.86
CA GLU A 573 -48.55 8.17 8.46
C GLU A 573 -49.80 8.02 9.32
N LYS A 574 -50.73 7.17 8.88
CA LYS A 574 -51.98 6.92 9.63
C LYS A 574 -51.81 5.91 10.77
N TYR A 575 -51.18 4.78 10.50
CA TYR A 575 -51.17 3.62 11.39
C TYR A 575 -49.82 3.28 12.00
N HIS A 576 -48.75 3.88 11.55
CA HIS A 576 -47.37 3.60 11.99
C HIS A 576 -47.05 2.10 11.97
N SER A 577 -47.46 1.41 10.89
CA SER A 577 -47.20 -0.01 10.70
C SER A 577 -45.73 -0.31 10.65
N ASN A 578 -45.34 -1.51 11.13
CA ASN A 578 -43.92 -1.88 11.08
C ASN A 578 -43.47 -2.15 9.63
N TRP A 579 -42.18 -2.16 9.42
CA TRP A 579 -41.63 -2.30 8.07
C TRP A 579 -41.99 -3.66 7.42
N ARG A 580 -42.06 -4.74 8.20
CA ARG A 580 -42.44 -6.08 7.67
C ARG A 580 -43.85 -6.12 7.15
N ALA A 581 -44.80 -5.53 7.88
CA ALA A 581 -46.17 -5.43 7.47
C ALA A 581 -46.33 -4.63 6.18
N MET A 582 -45.65 -3.49 6.07
CA MET A 582 -45.65 -2.66 4.86
C MET A 582 -44.99 -3.37 3.68
N ALA A 583 -43.85 -4.03 3.89
CA ALA A 583 -43.17 -4.76 2.83
C ALA A 583 -44.06 -5.89 2.28
N SER A 584 -44.81 -6.59 3.11
CA SER A 584 -45.71 -7.65 2.72
C SER A 584 -46.97 -7.14 2.04
N GLU A 585 -47.61 -6.12 2.63
CA GLU A 585 -48.88 -5.58 2.14
C GLU A 585 -48.72 -4.80 0.81
N PHE A 586 -47.69 -4.02 0.68
CA PHE A 586 -47.45 -3.15 -0.49
C PHE A 586 -46.40 -3.67 -1.46
N ASN A 587 -45.92 -4.90 -1.26
CA ASN A 587 -44.90 -5.51 -2.09
C ASN A 587 -43.62 -4.66 -2.24
N LEU A 588 -43.16 -4.10 -1.15
CA LEU A 588 -41.96 -3.27 -1.15
C LEU A 588 -40.69 -4.07 -0.77
N PRO A 589 -39.56 -3.71 -1.32
CA PRO A 589 -38.28 -4.23 -0.79
C PRO A 589 -38.13 -3.90 0.67
N PRO A 590 -37.51 -4.78 1.48
CA PRO A 590 -37.33 -4.52 2.92
C PRO A 590 -36.60 -3.20 3.23
N ILE A 591 -35.65 -2.78 2.40
CA ILE A 591 -34.90 -1.53 2.59
C ILE A 591 -35.81 -0.31 2.45
N ILE A 592 -36.73 -0.28 1.49
CA ILE A 592 -37.66 0.85 1.28
C ILE A 592 -38.64 0.93 2.43
N ALA A 593 -39.18 -0.20 2.87
CA ALA A 593 -40.07 -0.24 4.03
C ALA A 593 -39.34 0.24 5.30
N LYS A 594 -38.09 -0.17 5.52
CA LYS A 594 -37.24 0.29 6.62
C LYS A 594 -36.98 1.80 6.54
N GLU A 595 -36.74 2.33 5.34
CA GLU A 595 -36.46 3.76 5.15
C GLU A 595 -37.74 4.60 5.40
N ILE A 596 -38.91 4.12 5.04
CA ILE A 596 -40.20 4.79 5.36
C ILE A 596 -40.33 4.92 6.89
N VAL A 597 -40.07 3.85 7.62
CA VAL A 597 -40.09 3.87 9.09
C VAL A 597 -39.02 4.80 9.65
N ALA A 598 -37.80 4.79 9.09
CA ALA A 598 -36.67 5.63 9.49
C ALA A 598 -36.95 7.12 9.24
N SER A 599 -37.75 7.44 8.21
CA SER A 599 -38.14 8.83 7.89
C SER A 599 -39.27 9.36 8.73
N CYS A 600 -39.95 8.51 9.51
CA CYS A 600 -41.08 8.89 10.34
C CYS A 600 -40.63 9.50 11.65
N ASP A 601 -40.92 10.77 11.90
CA ASP A 601 -40.54 11.46 13.11
C ASP A 601 -41.04 10.78 14.39
N LYS A 602 -42.24 10.27 14.36
CA LYS A 602 -42.84 9.59 15.53
C LYS A 602 -42.22 8.22 15.81
N CYS A 603 -41.88 7.49 14.76
CA CYS A 603 -41.25 6.19 14.89
C CYS A 603 -39.74 6.33 15.23
N GLN A 604 -39.09 7.39 14.81
CA GLN A 604 -37.72 7.73 15.18
C GLN A 604 -37.59 7.98 16.71
N LEU A 605 -38.59 8.60 17.31
CA LEU A 605 -38.62 8.78 18.77
C LEU A 605 -38.73 7.45 19.52
N LYS A 606 -39.35 6.43 18.93
CA LYS A 606 -39.39 5.06 19.46
C LYS A 606 -38.17 4.24 19.07
N GLY A 607 -37.49 4.62 18.00
CA GLY A 607 -36.31 3.94 17.51
C GLY A 607 -35.01 4.35 18.20
N GLU A 608 -35.04 5.30 19.13
CA GLU A 608 -33.89 5.70 19.91
C GLU A 608 -33.23 4.56 20.69
N ALA A 609 -34.01 3.50 20.96
CA ALA A 609 -33.49 2.28 21.61
C ALA A 609 -32.63 1.41 20.66
N MET A 610 -32.60 1.70 19.35
CA MET A 610 -31.83 0.94 18.36
C MET A 610 -30.53 1.64 17.97
N HIS A 611 -30.10 2.54 18.77
CA HIS A 611 -28.88 3.29 18.53
C HIS A 611 -27.68 2.42 18.61
N GLY A 612 -26.85 2.63 17.68
CA GLY A 612 -25.49 2.19 17.50
C GLY A 612 -25.07 1.05 18.43
N GLN A 613 -25.29 -0.18 17.98
CA GLN A 613 -24.82 -1.32 18.74
C GLN A 613 -23.35 -1.11 19.04
N VAL A 614 -23.05 -1.06 20.33
CA VAL A 614 -21.68 -1.09 20.79
C VAL A 614 -21.05 -2.36 20.21
N ASP A 615 -19.87 -2.23 19.64
CA ASP A 615 -19.13 -3.39 19.17
C ASP A 615 -18.97 -4.38 20.32
N CYS A 616 -19.51 -5.58 20.15
CA CYS A 616 -19.51 -6.64 21.16
C CYS A 616 -18.47 -7.72 20.88
N SER A 617 -17.35 -7.39 20.22
CA SER A 617 -16.26 -8.36 20.04
C SER A 617 -15.69 -8.81 21.38
N PRO A 618 -15.18 -10.06 21.47
CA PRO A 618 -14.70 -10.62 22.73
C PRO A 618 -13.52 -9.88 23.38
N GLY A 619 -12.77 -9.10 22.62
CA GLY A 619 -11.61 -8.38 23.10
C GLY A 619 -11.88 -6.94 23.54
N ILE A 620 -13.14 -6.51 23.55
CA ILE A 620 -13.50 -5.13 23.87
C ILE A 620 -13.93 -4.99 25.32
N TRP A 621 -13.30 -4.04 25.99
CA TRP A 621 -13.59 -3.66 27.37
C TRP A 621 -13.88 -2.17 27.46
N GLN A 622 -14.79 -1.80 28.37
CA GLN A 622 -15.05 -0.39 28.69
C GLN A 622 -14.58 -0.11 30.12
N LEU A 623 -13.85 0.99 30.26
CA LEU A 623 -13.31 1.42 31.54
C LEU A 623 -13.88 2.78 31.92
N ASP A 624 -14.20 2.93 33.19
CA ASP A 624 -14.65 4.19 33.77
C ASP A 624 -14.27 4.28 35.24
N CYS A 625 -14.25 5.49 35.76
CA CYS A 625 -14.05 5.76 37.19
C CYS A 625 -15.39 6.15 37.80
N THR A 626 -15.66 5.60 38.97
CA THR A 626 -16.78 6.05 39.78
C THR A 626 -16.28 6.41 41.18
N HIS A 627 -17.04 7.22 41.89
CA HIS A 627 -16.66 7.72 43.24
C HIS A 627 -17.65 7.26 44.27
N LEU A 628 -17.15 6.74 45.35
CA LEU A 628 -17.92 6.33 46.53
C LEU A 628 -17.11 6.61 47.80
N GLU A 629 -17.76 7.20 48.83
CA GLU A 629 -17.15 7.50 50.12
C GLU A 629 -15.84 8.31 50.02
N GLY A 630 -15.76 9.17 49.02
CA GLY A 630 -14.55 9.95 48.76
C GLY A 630 -13.39 9.16 48.13
N LYS A 631 -13.62 7.90 47.78
CA LYS A 631 -12.62 7.05 47.10
C LYS A 631 -12.96 6.80 45.65
N VAL A 632 -11.94 6.58 44.85
CA VAL A 632 -12.06 6.33 43.43
C VAL A 632 -12.09 4.83 43.16
N ILE A 633 -13.07 4.38 42.41
CA ILE A 633 -13.22 2.99 42.00
C ILE A 633 -13.08 2.95 40.49
N LEU A 634 -12.09 2.21 40.01
CA LEU A 634 -11.89 1.99 38.60
C LEU A 634 -12.60 0.69 38.19
N VAL A 635 -13.51 0.78 37.23
CA VAL A 635 -14.37 -0.32 36.80
C VAL A 635 -14.08 -0.64 35.32
N ALA A 636 -13.87 -1.92 35.06
CA ALA A 636 -13.75 -2.44 33.72
C ALA A 636 -14.89 -3.41 33.43
N VAL A 637 -15.58 -3.23 32.32
CA VAL A 637 -16.70 -4.07 31.88
C VAL A 637 -16.35 -4.75 30.57
N HIS A 638 -16.45 -6.08 30.56
CA HIS A 638 -16.40 -6.83 29.29
C HIS A 638 -17.74 -6.69 28.59
N VAL A 639 -17.79 -5.89 27.51
CA VAL A 639 -19.04 -5.46 26.90
C VAL A 639 -19.91 -6.63 26.46
N ALA A 640 -19.34 -7.67 25.86
CA ALA A 640 -20.08 -8.81 25.33
C ALA A 640 -20.72 -9.65 26.41
N SER A 641 -20.10 -9.77 27.59
CA SER A 641 -20.59 -10.65 28.67
C SER A 641 -21.22 -9.93 29.86
N GLY A 642 -20.88 -8.68 30.07
CA GLY A 642 -21.22 -7.93 31.27
C GLY A 642 -20.34 -8.25 32.47
N TYR A 643 -19.31 -9.04 32.32
CA TYR A 643 -18.35 -9.35 33.39
C TYR A 643 -17.62 -8.09 33.82
N ILE A 644 -17.45 -7.91 35.11
CA ILE A 644 -16.84 -6.71 35.70
C ILE A 644 -15.58 -7.08 36.46
N GLU A 645 -14.56 -6.25 36.31
CA GLU A 645 -13.47 -6.17 37.26
C GLU A 645 -13.40 -4.75 37.80
N ALA A 646 -13.27 -4.61 39.10
CA ALA A 646 -13.21 -3.30 39.73
C ALA A 646 -12.16 -3.28 40.83
N GLU A 647 -11.60 -2.11 41.06
CA GLU A 647 -10.61 -1.90 42.10
C GLU A 647 -10.70 -0.49 42.67
N VAL A 648 -10.54 -0.37 43.97
CA VAL A 648 -10.39 0.93 44.63
C VAL A 648 -8.93 1.36 44.43
N ILE A 649 -8.74 2.50 43.76
CA ILE A 649 -7.41 3.07 43.54
C ILE A 649 -7.16 4.23 44.48
N PRO A 650 -5.91 4.45 44.94
CA PRO A 650 -5.59 5.51 45.89
C PRO A 650 -5.89 6.92 45.37
N ALA A 651 -5.68 7.11 44.06
CA ALA A 651 -5.91 8.39 43.41
C ALA A 651 -6.24 8.16 41.93
N GLU A 652 -7.02 9.06 41.35
CA GLU A 652 -7.35 9.04 39.92
C GLU A 652 -6.18 9.55 39.07
N THR A 653 -5.10 8.76 39.04
CA THR A 653 -3.86 9.09 38.35
C THR A 653 -3.65 8.19 37.14
N GLY A 654 -2.87 8.64 36.19
CA GLY A 654 -2.51 7.85 35.01
C GLY A 654 -1.73 6.57 35.36
N GLN A 655 -0.87 6.61 36.38
CA GLN A 655 -0.07 5.44 36.79
C GLN A 655 -0.94 4.35 37.40
N GLU A 656 -1.87 4.70 38.26
CA GLU A 656 -2.81 3.73 38.86
C GLU A 656 -3.72 3.11 37.80
N THR A 657 -4.18 3.94 36.87
CA THR A 657 -5.00 3.49 35.74
C THR A 657 -4.22 2.54 34.84
N ALA A 658 -2.97 2.89 34.50
CA ALA A 658 -2.09 2.04 33.70
C ALA A 658 -1.82 0.70 34.34
N TYR A 659 -1.57 0.71 35.65
CA TYR A 659 -1.36 -0.52 36.43
C TYR A 659 -2.59 -1.43 36.40
N PHE A 660 -3.77 -0.85 36.57
CA PHE A 660 -5.04 -1.59 36.47
C PHE A 660 -5.24 -2.22 35.09
N ILE A 661 -4.96 -1.46 34.02
CA ILE A 661 -5.08 -1.95 32.64
C ILE A 661 -4.12 -3.11 32.39
N LEU A 662 -2.89 -3.04 32.89
CA LEU A 662 -1.92 -4.11 32.74
C LEU A 662 -2.33 -5.37 33.50
N LYS A 663 -2.87 -5.22 34.71
CA LYS A 663 -3.41 -6.35 35.48
C LYS A 663 -4.57 -7.03 34.74
N LEU A 664 -5.48 -6.24 34.17
CA LEU A 664 -6.60 -6.74 33.37
C LEU A 664 -6.13 -7.51 32.13
N ALA A 665 -5.18 -6.93 31.39
CA ALA A 665 -4.61 -7.54 30.19
C ALA A 665 -3.82 -8.83 30.49
N GLY A 666 -3.26 -8.94 31.70
CA GLY A 666 -2.59 -10.15 32.14
C GLY A 666 -3.53 -11.29 32.52
N ARG A 667 -4.82 -11.01 32.69
CA ARG A 667 -5.85 -12.01 33.06
C ARG A 667 -6.75 -12.39 31.91
N TRP A 668 -7.09 -11.43 31.05
CA TRP A 668 -8.01 -11.60 29.93
C TRP A 668 -7.40 -11.09 28.62
N PRO A 669 -7.82 -11.61 27.47
CA PRO A 669 -7.33 -11.12 26.16
C PRO A 669 -8.00 -9.77 25.84
N VAL A 670 -7.37 -8.69 26.22
CA VAL A 670 -7.82 -7.33 25.97
C VAL A 670 -7.23 -6.82 24.66
N GLN A 671 -8.07 -6.54 23.68
CA GLN A 671 -7.67 -5.98 22.37
C GLN A 671 -7.91 -4.47 22.30
N THR A 672 -9.07 -4.04 22.81
CA THR A 672 -9.50 -2.65 22.72
C THR A 672 -10.13 -2.23 24.04
N ILE A 673 -9.81 -1.04 24.51
CA ILE A 673 -10.48 -0.42 25.64
C ILE A 673 -11.17 0.87 25.19
N HIS A 674 -12.43 1.03 25.60
CA HIS A 674 -13.19 2.27 25.43
C HIS A 674 -13.17 3.04 26.75
N THR A 675 -12.69 4.26 26.69
CA THR A 675 -12.58 5.14 27.86
C THR A 675 -13.14 6.49 27.54
N ASP A 676 -13.45 7.29 28.55
CA ASP A 676 -13.75 8.70 28.35
C ASP A 676 -12.45 9.52 28.15
N ASN A 677 -12.59 10.83 27.98
CA ASN A 677 -11.46 11.75 27.83
C ASN A 677 -10.91 12.27 29.17
N GLY A 678 -11.17 11.55 30.27
CA GLY A 678 -10.64 11.87 31.58
C GLY A 678 -9.11 11.98 31.58
N SER A 679 -8.57 12.85 32.42
CA SER A 679 -7.13 13.12 32.49
C SER A 679 -6.28 11.88 32.79
N ASN A 680 -6.81 10.95 33.57
CA ASN A 680 -6.15 9.68 33.88
C ASN A 680 -6.07 8.75 32.67
N PHE A 681 -7.11 8.72 31.82
CA PHE A 681 -7.14 7.90 30.62
C PHE A 681 -6.34 8.50 29.45
N THR A 682 -6.19 9.81 29.41
CA THR A 682 -5.40 10.50 28.36
C THR A 682 -3.91 10.63 28.71
N SER A 683 -3.50 10.17 29.90
CA SER A 683 -2.12 10.28 30.37
C SER A 683 -1.13 9.48 29.51
N THR A 684 0.14 9.89 29.58
CA THR A 684 1.22 9.16 28.90
C THR A 684 1.46 7.77 29.46
N ALA A 685 1.22 7.58 30.76
CA ALA A 685 1.37 6.28 31.42
C ALA A 685 0.37 5.26 30.84
N VAL A 686 -0.87 5.66 30.64
CA VAL A 686 -1.90 4.80 30.05
C VAL A 686 -1.58 4.50 28.58
N LYS A 687 -1.14 5.50 27.82
CA LYS A 687 -0.72 5.31 26.41
C LYS A 687 0.43 4.33 26.30
N ALA A 688 1.42 4.45 27.18
CA ALA A 688 2.58 3.56 27.21
C ALA A 688 2.18 2.13 27.58
N ALA A 689 1.29 1.95 28.56
CA ALA A 689 0.80 0.64 28.97
C ALA A 689 -0.02 -0.03 27.85
N CYS A 690 -0.88 0.70 27.19
CA CYS A 690 -1.66 0.21 26.04
C CYS A 690 -0.75 -0.18 24.88
N TRP A 691 0.26 0.62 24.60
CA TRP A 691 1.26 0.29 23.57
C TRP A 691 2.00 -1.01 23.91
N TRP A 692 2.48 -1.12 25.18
CA TRP A 692 3.26 -2.28 25.60
C TRP A 692 2.46 -3.57 25.55
N ALA A 693 1.18 -3.52 25.95
CA ALA A 693 0.30 -4.68 25.98
C ALA A 693 -0.42 -4.96 24.64
N GLY A 694 -0.19 -4.15 23.61
CA GLY A 694 -0.85 -4.30 22.32
C GLY A 694 -2.33 -3.98 22.35
N ILE A 695 -2.75 -3.01 23.16
CA ILE A 695 -4.14 -2.62 23.35
C ILE A 695 -4.42 -1.34 22.55
N ASN A 696 -5.52 -1.35 21.79
CA ASN A 696 -6.04 -0.14 21.16
C ASN A 696 -6.91 0.64 22.14
N GLN A 697 -6.57 1.89 22.38
CA GLN A 697 -7.38 2.76 23.22
C GLN A 697 -8.26 3.65 22.34
N GLU A 698 -9.58 3.51 22.53
CA GLU A 698 -10.58 4.33 21.84
C GLU A 698 -11.27 5.22 22.87
N PHE A 699 -11.33 6.51 22.58
CA PHE A 699 -12.02 7.46 23.44
C PHE A 699 -13.48 7.59 22.98
N GLY A 700 -14.41 7.55 23.92
CA GLY A 700 -15.82 7.77 23.62
C GLY A 700 -16.02 9.17 23.04
N ILE A 701 -16.83 9.29 21.97
CA ILE A 701 -17.19 10.58 21.40
C ILE A 701 -18.07 11.32 22.42
N PRO A 702 -17.74 12.54 22.86
CA PRO A 702 -18.51 13.24 23.89
C PRO A 702 -20.00 13.44 23.57
N TYR A 703 -20.35 13.38 22.30
CA TYR A 703 -21.73 13.54 21.81
C TYR A 703 -22.50 12.24 21.65
N ASN A 704 -21.88 11.08 21.97
CA ASN A 704 -22.55 9.79 21.90
C ASN A 704 -22.61 9.18 23.30
N PRO A 705 -23.66 9.46 24.08
CA PRO A 705 -23.78 8.93 25.44
C PRO A 705 -23.92 7.42 25.48
N GLN A 706 -24.07 6.75 24.33
CA GLN A 706 -24.30 5.32 24.25
C GLN A 706 -23.03 4.50 24.16
N SER A 707 -21.92 5.06 23.73
CA SER A 707 -20.62 4.35 23.73
C SER A 707 -20.18 3.96 25.15
N GLN A 708 -20.73 4.62 26.17
CA GLN A 708 -20.46 4.35 27.58
C GLN A 708 -21.70 3.90 28.37
N GLY A 709 -22.85 3.73 27.69
CA GLY A 709 -24.10 3.37 28.36
C GLY A 709 -24.04 2.03 29.09
N VAL A 710 -23.25 1.10 28.61
CA VAL A 710 -23.05 -0.21 29.28
C VAL A 710 -22.34 -0.03 30.62
N VAL A 711 -21.26 0.77 30.63
CA VAL A 711 -20.50 1.02 31.88
C VAL A 711 -21.31 1.80 32.88
N GLU A 712 -22.08 2.80 32.44
CA GLU A 712 -22.95 3.59 33.33
C GLU A 712 -24.01 2.73 34.01
N SER A 713 -24.65 1.85 33.25
CA SER A 713 -25.62 0.90 33.78
C SER A 713 -24.99 -0.05 34.78
N MET A 714 -23.80 -0.54 34.47
CA MET A 714 -23.06 -1.45 35.34
C MET A 714 -22.54 -0.73 36.59
N ASN A 715 -22.15 0.51 36.50
CA ASN A 715 -21.77 1.32 37.65
C ASN A 715 -22.93 1.52 38.60
N LYS A 716 -24.14 1.77 38.11
CA LYS A 716 -25.34 1.84 38.95
C LYS A 716 -25.62 0.51 39.64
N GLU A 717 -25.54 -0.59 38.90
CA GLU A 717 -25.79 -1.91 39.47
C GLU A 717 -24.71 -2.26 40.50
N LEU A 718 -23.44 -1.97 40.22
CA LEU A 718 -22.35 -2.21 41.13
C LEU A 718 -22.49 -1.37 42.40
N LYS A 719 -22.85 -0.11 42.32
CA LYS A 719 -23.11 0.76 43.48
C LYS A 719 -24.27 0.24 44.32
N LYS A 720 -25.33 -0.26 43.67
CA LYS A 720 -26.46 -0.85 44.35
C LYS A 720 -26.04 -2.09 45.13
N ILE A 721 -25.25 -2.98 44.57
CA ILE A 721 -24.75 -4.17 45.24
C ILE A 721 -23.77 -3.81 46.37
N ILE A 722 -22.93 -2.81 46.16
CA ILE A 722 -22.02 -2.31 47.22
C ILE A 722 -22.83 -1.82 48.43
N GLY A 723 -23.90 -1.06 48.18
CA GLY A 723 -24.78 -0.61 49.26
C GLY A 723 -25.43 -1.77 50.03
N GLN A 724 -25.75 -2.87 49.36
CA GLN A 724 -26.32 -4.06 50.00
C GLN A 724 -25.32 -4.82 50.87
N VAL A 725 -24.04 -4.80 50.53
CA VAL A 725 -23.02 -5.58 51.24
C VAL A 725 -22.09 -4.72 52.12
N ARG A 726 -22.26 -3.40 52.11
CA ARG A 726 -21.32 -2.46 52.71
C ARG A 726 -21.11 -2.73 54.22
N ASP A 727 -22.17 -3.08 54.95
CA ASP A 727 -22.15 -3.38 56.36
C ASP A 727 -21.41 -4.69 56.72
N GLN A 728 -21.18 -5.55 55.73
CA GLN A 728 -20.48 -6.82 55.92
C GLN A 728 -18.95 -6.69 55.77
N ALA A 729 -18.46 -5.51 55.41
CA ALA A 729 -17.03 -5.24 55.18
C ALA A 729 -16.59 -4.00 55.95
N GLU A 730 -15.41 -4.05 56.54
CA GLU A 730 -14.81 -2.92 57.24
C GLU A 730 -14.37 -1.82 56.23
N HIS A 731 -13.72 -2.23 55.15
CA HIS A 731 -13.19 -1.31 54.14
C HIS A 731 -13.98 -1.38 52.86
N LEU A 732 -14.09 -0.24 52.18
CA LEU A 732 -14.80 -0.15 50.90
C LEU A 732 -14.20 -1.08 49.82
N LYS A 733 -12.90 -1.25 49.80
CA LYS A 733 -12.21 -2.15 48.82
C LYS A 733 -12.71 -3.58 48.92
N THR A 734 -13.00 -4.08 50.14
CA THR A 734 -13.55 -5.42 50.32
C THR A 734 -15.01 -5.48 49.87
N ALA A 735 -15.81 -4.48 50.21
CA ALA A 735 -17.20 -4.39 49.76
C ALA A 735 -17.31 -4.32 48.23
N VAL A 736 -16.37 -3.62 47.57
CA VAL A 736 -16.30 -3.55 46.09
C VAL A 736 -16.04 -4.95 45.52
N GLN A 737 -15.08 -5.69 46.09
CA GLN A 737 -14.79 -7.05 45.62
C GLN A 737 -15.93 -8.03 45.90
N MET A 738 -16.61 -7.89 46.98
CA MET A 738 -17.82 -8.67 47.28
C MET A 738 -18.91 -8.39 46.25
N ALA A 739 -19.11 -7.14 45.93
CA ALA A 739 -20.11 -6.72 44.94
C ALA A 739 -19.75 -7.23 43.52
N VAL A 740 -18.47 -7.19 43.14
CA VAL A 740 -17.99 -7.72 41.89
C VAL A 740 -18.23 -9.23 41.81
N PHE A 741 -17.93 -9.94 42.88
CA PHE A 741 -18.18 -11.37 42.94
C PHE A 741 -19.67 -11.70 42.76
N ILE A 742 -20.55 -10.98 43.45
CA ILE A 742 -21.99 -11.17 43.33
C ILE A 742 -22.48 -10.90 41.93
N HIS A 743 -22.04 -9.78 41.33
CA HIS A 743 -22.43 -9.43 39.98
C HIS A 743 -21.99 -10.49 38.96
N ASN A 744 -20.75 -10.96 39.05
CA ASN A 744 -20.18 -11.87 38.08
C ASN A 744 -20.70 -13.30 38.18
N PHE A 745 -20.98 -13.77 39.37
CA PHE A 745 -21.24 -15.20 39.59
C PHE A 745 -22.61 -15.53 40.22
N LYS A 746 -23.25 -14.60 40.90
CA LYS A 746 -24.50 -14.85 41.61
C LYS A 746 -25.72 -14.21 40.95
N ARG A 747 -25.53 -13.24 40.08
CA ARG A 747 -26.60 -12.61 39.35
C ARG A 747 -26.76 -13.30 38.02
N LYS A 748 -27.72 -14.15 37.87
CA LYS A 748 -28.03 -14.87 36.64
C LYS A 748 -29.16 -14.13 35.93
N GLY A 749 -28.93 -13.82 34.67
CA GLY A 749 -29.91 -13.10 33.88
C GLY A 749 -29.55 -13.11 32.40
N GLY A 750 -30.42 -12.58 31.55
CA GLY A 750 -30.22 -12.54 30.12
C GLY A 750 -30.60 -13.86 29.44
N ILE A 751 -30.14 -14.04 28.23
CA ILE A 751 -30.45 -15.21 27.42
C ILE A 751 -29.81 -16.46 28.04
N GLY A 752 -30.62 -17.45 28.39
CA GLY A 752 -30.13 -18.73 28.89
C GLY A 752 -29.90 -18.80 30.42
N GLY A 753 -30.07 -17.71 31.16
CA GLY A 753 -29.92 -17.70 32.62
C GLY A 753 -28.50 -17.90 33.14
N TYR A 754 -27.51 -17.48 32.36
CA TYR A 754 -26.10 -17.57 32.76
C TYR A 754 -25.63 -16.33 33.54
N SER A 755 -24.65 -16.53 34.39
CA SER A 755 -23.95 -15.41 35.04
C SER A 755 -22.97 -14.75 34.07
N ALA A 756 -22.55 -13.51 34.39
CA ALA A 756 -21.56 -12.82 33.58
C ALA A 756 -20.23 -13.60 33.55
N GLY A 757 -19.82 -14.23 34.60
CA GLY A 757 -18.61 -15.06 34.65
C GLY A 757 -18.68 -16.28 33.73
N GLU A 758 -19.83 -16.92 33.66
CA GLU A 758 -20.07 -18.04 32.77
C GLU A 758 -20.05 -17.55 31.29
N ARG A 759 -20.66 -16.41 31.04
CA ARG A 759 -20.70 -15.82 29.68
C ARG A 759 -19.32 -15.45 29.18
N ILE A 760 -18.46 -14.82 29.99
CA ILE A 760 -17.13 -14.41 29.56
C ILE A 760 -16.26 -15.61 29.21
N VAL A 761 -16.31 -16.67 30.01
CA VAL A 761 -15.54 -17.89 29.72
C VAL A 761 -16.02 -18.54 28.45
N ASP A 762 -17.34 -18.64 28.24
CA ASP A 762 -17.91 -19.21 27.04
C ASP A 762 -17.57 -18.38 25.78
N ILE A 763 -17.72 -17.08 25.86
CA ILE A 763 -17.42 -16.16 24.72
C ILE A 763 -15.95 -16.23 24.32
N ILE A 764 -15.03 -16.18 25.29
CA ILE A 764 -13.59 -16.22 25.03
C ILE A 764 -13.14 -17.58 24.51
N ALA A 765 -13.66 -18.67 25.10
CA ALA A 765 -13.38 -20.02 24.63
C ALA A 765 -13.86 -20.23 23.19
N THR A 766 -15.06 -19.76 22.89
CA THR A 766 -15.62 -19.80 21.52
C THR A 766 -14.78 -18.98 20.55
N ASP A 767 -14.32 -17.80 20.92
CA ASP A 767 -13.47 -16.94 20.10
C ASP A 767 -12.13 -17.61 19.80
N ILE A 768 -11.50 -18.23 20.80
CA ILE A 768 -10.23 -18.96 20.60
C ILE A 768 -10.41 -20.13 19.64
N GLN A 769 -11.49 -20.90 19.81
CA GLN A 769 -11.82 -22.02 18.94
C GLN A 769 -12.09 -21.57 17.52
N THR A 770 -12.84 -20.49 17.35
CA THR A 770 -13.15 -19.90 16.03
C THR A 770 -11.89 -19.41 15.33
N LYS A 771 -11.01 -18.72 16.05
CA LYS A 771 -9.73 -18.25 15.48
C LYS A 771 -8.81 -19.39 15.09
N GLU A 772 -8.75 -20.45 15.90
CA GLU A 772 -7.97 -21.63 15.57
C GLU A 772 -8.51 -22.32 14.32
N LEU A 773 -9.83 -22.42 14.21
CA LEU A 773 -10.48 -22.96 13.03
C LEU A 773 -10.19 -22.10 11.78
N GLN A 774 -10.23 -20.78 11.91
CA GLN A 774 -9.88 -19.86 10.83
C GLN A 774 -8.42 -20.00 10.39
N LYS A 775 -7.50 -20.20 11.33
CA LYS A 775 -6.09 -20.47 11.02
C LYS A 775 -5.95 -21.76 10.21
N GLN A 776 -6.65 -22.81 10.60
CA GLN A 776 -6.65 -24.07 9.87
C GLN A 776 -7.23 -23.89 8.46
N ILE A 777 -8.32 -23.15 8.32
CA ILE A 777 -8.93 -22.85 7.02
C ILE A 777 -7.97 -22.02 6.15
N THR A 778 -7.29 -21.05 6.73
CA THR A 778 -6.32 -20.22 6.01
C THR A 778 -5.14 -21.03 5.50
N LYS A 779 -4.64 -21.98 6.31
CA LYS A 779 -3.60 -22.93 5.86
C LYS A 779 -4.07 -23.79 4.72
N ILE A 780 -5.32 -24.22 4.75
CA ILE A 780 -5.94 -25.05 3.72
C ILE A 780 -6.18 -24.23 2.44
N GLN A 781 -6.42 -22.94 2.53
CA GLN A 781 -6.62 -22.05 1.38
C GLN A 781 -5.37 -21.88 0.52
N ASN A 782 -4.19 -22.23 1.01
CA ASN A 782 -2.97 -22.24 0.21
C ASN A 782 -2.90 -23.42 -0.77
N PHE A 783 -3.90 -24.27 -0.81
CA PHE A 783 -3.99 -25.38 -1.74
C PHE A 783 -5.04 -25.11 -2.79
N ARG A 784 -4.72 -25.43 -4.04
CA ARG A 784 -5.67 -25.49 -5.15
C ARG A 784 -6.09 -26.91 -5.38
N VAL A 785 -7.34 -27.11 -5.76
CA VAL A 785 -7.89 -28.43 -6.04
C VAL A 785 -8.37 -28.47 -7.48
N TYR A 786 -7.87 -29.44 -8.23
CA TYR A 786 -8.44 -29.83 -9.51
C TYR A 786 -9.23 -31.12 -9.29
N TYR A 787 -10.44 -31.18 -9.78
CA TYR A 787 -11.35 -32.26 -9.48
C TYR A 787 -12.11 -32.72 -10.73
N ARG A 788 -12.61 -33.96 -10.66
CA ARG A 788 -13.53 -34.48 -11.67
C ARG A 788 -14.92 -34.58 -11.07
N ASP A 789 -15.91 -34.07 -11.81
CA ASP A 789 -17.28 -34.08 -11.35
C ASP A 789 -18.03 -35.31 -11.88
N SER A 790 -18.60 -36.07 -10.98
CA SER A 790 -19.44 -37.26 -11.27
C SER A 790 -18.85 -38.25 -12.30
N ARG A 791 -19.36 -38.18 -13.54
CA ARG A 791 -18.95 -39.08 -14.63
C ARG A 791 -18.12 -38.40 -15.71
N ASP A 792 -17.81 -37.14 -15.54
CA ASP A 792 -17.06 -36.36 -16.50
C ASP A 792 -15.56 -36.62 -16.32
N PRO A 793 -14.83 -37.09 -17.35
CA PRO A 793 -13.39 -37.31 -17.24
C PRO A 793 -12.58 -36.00 -17.28
N ILE A 794 -13.21 -34.85 -17.49
CA ILE A 794 -12.54 -33.57 -17.59
C ILE A 794 -12.23 -33.02 -16.20
N TRP A 795 -10.98 -32.66 -15.97
CA TRP A 795 -10.56 -32.00 -14.75
C TRP A 795 -11.05 -30.54 -14.74
N LYS A 796 -11.75 -30.19 -13.67
CA LYS A 796 -12.29 -28.83 -13.44
C LYS A 796 -11.48 -28.13 -12.36
N GLY A 797 -11.51 -26.84 -12.36
CA GLY A 797 -10.82 -26.02 -11.38
C GLY A 797 -9.92 -24.97 -12.01
N PRO A 798 -9.10 -24.24 -11.25
CA PRO A 798 -8.77 -24.44 -9.84
C PRO A 798 -9.89 -24.06 -8.88
N ALA A 799 -10.08 -24.83 -7.84
CA ALA A 799 -11.04 -24.57 -6.77
C ALA A 799 -10.32 -24.42 -5.43
N LYS A 800 -10.94 -23.69 -4.51
CA LYS A 800 -10.40 -23.52 -3.16
C LYS A 800 -10.70 -24.76 -2.31
N LEU A 801 -9.69 -25.24 -1.59
CA LEU A 801 -9.89 -26.31 -0.61
C LEU A 801 -10.45 -25.71 0.69
N LEU A 802 -11.63 -26.17 1.11
CA LEU A 802 -12.25 -25.74 2.37
C LEU A 802 -12.01 -26.71 3.50
N TRP A 803 -12.01 -28.01 3.22
CA TRP A 803 -11.82 -29.05 4.20
C TRP A 803 -11.29 -30.33 3.55
N LYS A 804 -10.44 -31.04 4.27
CA LYS A 804 -9.89 -32.30 3.81
C LYS A 804 -10.15 -33.40 4.84
N GLY A 805 -10.90 -34.42 4.46
CA GLY A 805 -11.12 -35.61 5.24
C GLY A 805 -10.36 -36.82 4.65
N GLU A 806 -10.50 -37.98 5.28
CA GLU A 806 -9.85 -39.20 4.84
C GLU A 806 -10.39 -39.68 3.50
N GLY A 807 -11.69 -39.58 3.27
CA GLY A 807 -12.33 -40.10 2.07
C GLY A 807 -12.89 -39.06 1.11
N ALA A 808 -12.91 -37.80 1.50
CA ALA A 808 -13.50 -36.73 0.72
C ALA A 808 -12.85 -35.38 1.01
N VAL A 809 -13.01 -34.47 0.05
CA VAL A 809 -12.61 -33.06 0.21
C VAL A 809 -13.82 -32.17 -0.08
N VAL A 810 -13.91 -31.04 0.63
CA VAL A 810 -14.90 -30.00 0.38
C VAL A 810 -14.19 -28.86 -0.31
N ILE A 811 -14.72 -28.46 -1.44
CA ILE A 811 -14.13 -27.41 -2.28
C ILE A 811 -15.15 -26.33 -2.59
N GLN A 812 -14.65 -25.16 -2.91
CA GLN A 812 -15.47 -24.04 -3.41
C GLN A 812 -14.98 -23.67 -4.81
N ASP A 813 -15.85 -23.88 -5.79
CA ASP A 813 -15.63 -23.50 -7.18
C ASP A 813 -16.68 -22.47 -7.58
N ASN A 814 -16.26 -21.23 -7.89
CA ASN A 814 -17.15 -20.13 -8.32
C ASN A 814 -18.38 -19.92 -7.43
N SER A 815 -18.22 -19.95 -6.13
CA SER A 815 -19.27 -19.82 -5.12
C SER A 815 -20.07 -21.08 -4.85
N ASP A 816 -19.90 -22.15 -5.61
CA ASP A 816 -20.53 -23.44 -5.34
C ASP A 816 -19.66 -24.29 -4.43
N ILE A 817 -20.25 -24.78 -3.35
CA ILE A 817 -19.57 -25.68 -2.42
C ILE A 817 -19.88 -27.13 -2.86
N LYS A 818 -18.82 -27.89 -3.15
CA LYS A 818 -18.95 -29.28 -3.60
C LYS A 818 -18.18 -30.23 -2.71
N VAL A 819 -18.71 -31.42 -2.51
CA VAL A 819 -18.03 -32.51 -1.83
C VAL A 819 -17.55 -33.48 -2.90
N VAL A 820 -16.24 -33.72 -2.94
CA VAL A 820 -15.61 -34.56 -3.97
C VAL A 820 -14.86 -35.70 -3.29
N PRO A 821 -15.02 -36.95 -3.78
CA PRO A 821 -14.19 -38.05 -3.28
C PRO A 821 -12.71 -37.75 -3.43
N ARG A 822 -11.89 -38.11 -2.45
CA ARG A 822 -10.45 -37.87 -2.45
C ARG A 822 -9.74 -38.40 -3.71
N ARG A 823 -10.19 -39.54 -4.22
CA ARG A 823 -9.64 -40.18 -5.44
C ARG A 823 -9.86 -39.33 -6.70
N LYS A 824 -10.89 -38.48 -6.74
CA LYS A 824 -11.24 -37.60 -7.87
C LYS A 824 -10.71 -36.18 -7.72
N ALA A 825 -9.88 -35.94 -6.74
CA ALA A 825 -9.33 -34.63 -6.48
C ALA A 825 -7.79 -34.66 -6.52
N LYS A 826 -7.21 -33.65 -7.16
CA LYS A 826 -5.77 -33.38 -7.11
C LYS A 826 -5.57 -32.13 -6.28
N ILE A 827 -4.86 -32.26 -5.17
CA ILE A 827 -4.56 -31.16 -4.27
C ILE A 827 -3.13 -30.69 -4.55
N ILE A 828 -2.99 -29.43 -4.97
CA ILE A 828 -1.70 -28.84 -5.34
C ILE A 828 -1.48 -27.60 -4.48
N ARG A 829 -0.31 -27.49 -3.87
CA ARG A 829 0.04 -26.33 -3.07
C ARG A 829 0.26 -25.11 -3.96
N ASP A 830 -0.47 -24.02 -3.68
CA ASP A 830 -0.37 -22.76 -4.43
C ASP A 830 0.71 -21.87 -3.82
N TYR A 831 1.93 -21.99 -4.31
CA TYR A 831 3.05 -21.15 -3.86
C TYR A 831 2.88 -19.67 -4.24
N GLY A 832 2.09 -19.37 -5.27
CA GLY A 832 1.81 -18.02 -5.69
C GLY A 832 1.01 -17.21 -4.67
N LYS A 833 0.03 -17.84 -4.02
CA LYS A 833 -0.76 -17.21 -2.95
C LYS A 833 0.06 -16.96 -1.69
N GLN A 834 1.01 -17.83 -1.38
CA GLN A 834 1.94 -17.63 -0.26
C GLN A 834 2.83 -16.41 -0.47
N MET A 835 3.27 -16.16 -1.72
CA MET A 835 4.10 -15.01 -2.06
C MET A 835 3.30 -13.72 -2.17
N ALA A 836 2.05 -13.79 -2.66
CA ALA A 836 1.18 -12.63 -2.83
C ALA A 836 0.63 -12.08 -1.51
N GLY A 837 0.60 -12.88 -0.46
CA GLY A 837 0.10 -12.50 0.86
C GLY A 837 0.99 -11.59 1.66
N ASP A 838 2.16 -11.23 1.15
CA ASP A 838 3.15 -10.36 1.79
C ASP A 838 3.46 -10.73 3.26
N ASP A 839 2.95 -11.84 3.71
CA ASP A 839 3.18 -12.43 5.00
C ASP A 839 4.31 -13.45 4.91
N CYS A 840 5.41 -13.05 4.26
CA CYS A 840 6.61 -13.87 4.23
C CYS A 840 7.07 -14.22 5.65
N VAL A 841 6.79 -13.36 6.62
CA VAL A 841 7.06 -13.61 8.04
C VAL A 841 6.08 -14.63 8.60
N ALA A 842 4.78 -14.50 8.29
CA ALA A 842 3.76 -15.45 8.71
C ALA A 842 3.93 -16.81 8.02
N SER A 843 4.24 -16.83 6.72
CA SER A 843 4.51 -18.07 6.00
C SER A 843 5.80 -18.75 6.45
N ARG A 844 6.82 -18.00 6.89
CA ARG A 844 8.04 -18.56 7.51
C ARG A 844 7.78 -19.14 8.88
N GLN A 845 6.86 -18.59 9.65
CA GLN A 845 6.43 -19.14 10.93
C GLN A 845 5.61 -20.42 10.75
N ASP A 846 4.87 -20.53 9.67
CA ASP A 846 4.06 -21.70 9.35
C ASP A 846 4.89 -22.88 8.84
N GLU A 847 6.11 -22.65 8.36
CA GLU A 847 7.05 -23.69 7.95
C GLU A 847 7.83 -24.30 9.11
N ASP A 848 7.92 -23.63 10.24
CA ASP A 848 8.53 -24.10 11.48
C ASP A 848 7.45 -24.78 12.35
#